data_9ce7cab400c7cd0ccd80669dc853c1c5
#
_entry.id   9ce7cab400c7cd0ccd80669dc853c1c5
#
_cell.length_a   1.000
_cell.length_b   1.000
_cell.length_c   1.000
_cell.angle_alpha   90.00
_cell.angle_beta   90.00
_cell.angle_gamma   90.00
#
_symmetry.space_group_name_H-M   'P 1'
#
loop_
_entity.id
_entity.type
_entity.pdbx_description
1 polymer ?
#
loop_
_entity_poly.entity_id
_entity_poly.type
_entity_poly.pdbx_seq_one_letter_code
_entity_poly.pdbx_strand_id
1 'polypeptide(L)'
;MTNVPELFASNVFNQKVMQELLPKETFKALKRTLDEGIPLELEIANQVAHAMKEWAISKGATHYTHWFQPLTGITAEKHDSFISPAQDGGVIMEFSGKELVKGEPDASSFPSGGKRSTFEARGYTVWDPTAYAFVKDHSLCIPTAFCSYTGEALDKKTPLLRSMETLNEQALRILKLFGSKARHVTTTMGPEQEYFLVDEKLWNQRKDLRMTGRTLFGAKPSKGQEMDDQYFAAIKPRIVKYMEELNEELWKLGILSKTEHNEVAPAQHEMAPVFTTSNLAADQNQLTMEIMKKVARRHGMVCLLHEKPFAGVNGSGKHNNWSIATDEGENLFAPGKTPQENAQFLLFLTAVLKAVDENQDLLRICVASAGNDHRLGANEAPPAIVSIYLGDELEAVLKSIKDGTPYDSKSKSKMSIGVDVLPPIPKDSTDRNRTSPFAFTGNRFEFRSVGSALSISGPNTTLNSILAYALKEYADELEKAVDFEKELQNLIKREITAHWRIVFDGNGYDEAWITEAEKRGLLNLKTLPDAMEQYLKPKNVRLYTEMGIYTEPEMESHYEIKLEKYCGILNIEVETMLEMIYKDILPAAFSYMRAVGETAANVKNLLPDAKCRAECDILKKLDGLTDELAKKAEELSSTHIRIKKRSGIMEIAQGYAREVIPAMAEARAVADEIEPLLGENYKPFPSYEDLLFKI
;
A
#
# COMPACT_ATOMS: atom_id res chain seq x y z
N MET A 1 -31.05 -14.02 5.11
CA MET A 1 -29.91 -14.21 4.19
C MET A 1 -29.85 -12.98 3.31
N THR A 2 -28.71 -12.32 3.28
CA THR A 2 -28.48 -11.15 2.44
C THR A 2 -28.53 -11.56 0.96
N ASN A 3 -29.38 -10.91 0.16
CA ASN A 3 -29.38 -11.12 -1.30
C ASN A 3 -28.21 -10.32 -1.91
N VAL A 4 -27.05 -10.93 -2.02
CA VAL A 4 -25.82 -10.26 -2.48
C VAL A 4 -25.99 -9.60 -3.87
N PRO A 5 -26.61 -10.21 -4.89
CA PRO A 5 -26.84 -9.55 -6.16
C PRO A 5 -27.68 -8.25 -6.08
N GLU A 6 -28.62 -8.15 -5.16
CA GLU A 6 -29.42 -6.95 -4.94
C GLU A 6 -28.68 -5.92 -4.08
N LEU A 7 -27.85 -6.39 -3.15
CA LEU A 7 -27.03 -5.54 -2.28
C LEU A 7 -25.89 -4.86 -3.05
N PHE A 8 -25.28 -5.60 -4.00
CA PHE A 8 -24.07 -5.16 -4.68
C PHE A 8 -24.27 -3.82 -5.41
N ALA A 9 -23.38 -2.87 -5.12
CA ALA A 9 -23.39 -1.51 -5.65
C ALA A 9 -24.70 -0.73 -5.38
N SER A 10 -25.47 -1.11 -4.34
CA SER A 10 -26.73 -0.43 -3.99
C SER A 10 -26.51 1.04 -3.59
N ASN A 11 -25.32 1.40 -3.15
CA ASN A 11 -24.91 2.76 -2.77
C ASN A 11 -23.95 3.41 -3.78
N VAL A 12 -23.95 2.95 -5.05
CA VAL A 12 -23.07 3.47 -6.11
C VAL A 12 -23.91 4.01 -7.26
N PHE A 13 -23.61 5.22 -7.69
CA PHE A 13 -24.20 5.85 -8.89
C PHE A 13 -23.50 5.30 -10.14
N ASN A 14 -23.69 4.01 -10.41
CA ASN A 14 -23.04 3.26 -11.48
C ASN A 14 -23.76 3.43 -12.83
N GLN A 15 -23.21 2.83 -13.90
CA GLN A 15 -23.78 2.94 -15.25
C GLN A 15 -25.24 2.46 -15.34
N LYS A 16 -25.64 1.44 -14.55
CA LYS A 16 -27.02 0.97 -14.53
C LYS A 16 -27.94 2.06 -13.96
N VAL A 17 -27.58 2.65 -12.84
CA VAL A 17 -28.34 3.75 -12.23
C VAL A 17 -28.38 4.98 -13.12
N MET A 18 -27.24 5.32 -13.74
CA MET A 18 -27.16 6.40 -14.73
C MET A 18 -28.10 6.18 -15.91
N GLN A 19 -28.16 4.95 -16.44
CA GLN A 19 -29.03 4.60 -17.57
C GLN A 19 -30.52 4.66 -17.21
N GLU A 20 -30.86 4.36 -15.96
CA GLU A 20 -32.23 4.41 -15.45
C GLU A 20 -32.71 5.86 -15.19
N LEU A 21 -31.83 6.73 -14.71
CA LEU A 21 -32.17 8.06 -14.21
C LEU A 21 -31.85 9.21 -15.17
N LEU A 22 -30.88 9.04 -16.06
CA LEU A 22 -30.50 10.10 -17.00
C LEU A 22 -31.32 10.05 -18.29
N PRO A 23 -31.64 11.20 -18.92
CA PRO A 23 -32.10 11.24 -20.28
C PRO A 23 -31.14 10.51 -21.22
N LYS A 24 -31.67 9.83 -22.25
CA LYS A 24 -30.86 9.00 -23.16
C LYS A 24 -29.68 9.75 -23.79
N GLU A 25 -29.88 11.00 -24.18
CA GLU A 25 -28.81 11.80 -24.82
C GLU A 25 -27.75 12.24 -23.80
N THR A 26 -28.16 12.55 -22.56
CA THR A 26 -27.25 12.85 -21.46
C THR A 26 -26.38 11.63 -21.12
N PHE A 27 -27.01 10.45 -21.02
CA PHE A 27 -26.26 9.21 -20.77
C PHE A 27 -25.27 8.89 -21.89
N LYS A 28 -25.65 9.08 -23.17
CA LYS A 28 -24.75 8.90 -24.31
C LYS A 28 -23.57 9.89 -24.28
N ALA A 29 -23.84 11.16 -23.97
CA ALA A 29 -22.79 12.17 -23.87
C ALA A 29 -21.81 11.83 -22.75
N LEU A 30 -22.31 11.48 -21.55
CA LEU A 30 -21.47 11.02 -20.44
C LEU A 30 -20.66 9.76 -20.80
N LYS A 31 -21.29 8.79 -21.48
CA LYS A 31 -20.59 7.58 -21.94
C LYS A 31 -19.45 7.88 -22.90
N ARG A 32 -19.63 8.85 -23.82
CA ARG A 32 -18.55 9.31 -24.70
C ARG A 32 -17.40 9.95 -23.92
N THR A 33 -17.70 10.71 -22.87
CA THR A 33 -16.66 11.22 -21.97
C THR A 33 -15.87 10.07 -21.32
N LEU A 34 -16.56 9.04 -20.85
CA LEU A 34 -15.94 7.87 -20.22
C LEU A 34 -15.11 7.03 -21.20
N ASP A 35 -15.63 6.79 -22.39
CA ASP A 35 -15.03 5.85 -23.35
C ASP A 35 -14.00 6.55 -24.28
N GLU A 36 -14.18 7.84 -24.58
CA GLU A 36 -13.40 8.57 -25.60
C GLU A 36 -12.62 9.78 -25.03
N GLY A 37 -12.76 10.09 -23.72
CA GLY A 37 -12.08 11.21 -23.09
C GLY A 37 -12.56 12.61 -23.53
N ILE A 38 -13.76 12.72 -24.13
CA ILE A 38 -14.32 13.98 -24.59
C ILE A 38 -14.80 14.80 -23.40
N PRO A 39 -14.40 16.08 -23.25
CA PRO A 39 -14.84 16.92 -22.15
C PRO A 39 -16.37 17.05 -22.07
N LEU A 40 -16.91 17.02 -20.85
CA LEU A 40 -18.34 17.14 -20.61
C LEU A 40 -18.79 18.60 -20.66
N GLU A 41 -19.88 18.88 -21.39
CA GLU A 41 -20.49 20.21 -21.42
C GLU A 41 -21.22 20.50 -20.08
N LEU A 42 -21.23 21.79 -19.65
CA LEU A 42 -21.83 22.20 -18.38
C LEU A 42 -23.33 21.88 -18.29
N GLU A 43 -24.06 21.96 -19.40
CA GLU A 43 -25.49 21.63 -19.45
C GLU A 43 -25.72 20.14 -19.15
N ILE A 44 -24.90 19.27 -19.71
CA ILE A 44 -24.92 17.85 -19.42
C ILE A 44 -24.55 17.59 -17.96
N ALA A 45 -23.53 18.30 -17.43
CA ALA A 45 -23.15 18.21 -16.03
C ALA A 45 -24.28 18.62 -15.07
N ASN A 46 -25.11 19.62 -15.42
CA ASN A 46 -26.28 20.01 -14.63
C ASN A 46 -27.33 18.88 -14.55
N GLN A 47 -27.57 18.19 -15.66
CA GLN A 47 -28.52 17.07 -15.71
C GLN A 47 -28.00 15.88 -14.89
N VAL A 48 -26.71 15.59 -14.98
CA VAL A 48 -26.05 14.54 -14.17
C VAL A 48 -26.11 14.90 -12.68
N ALA A 49 -25.78 16.14 -12.32
CA ALA A 49 -25.81 16.62 -10.94
C ALA A 49 -27.20 16.50 -10.32
N HIS A 50 -28.25 16.89 -11.06
CA HIS A 50 -29.63 16.78 -10.61
C HIS A 50 -30.02 15.31 -10.35
N ALA A 51 -29.77 14.42 -11.31
CA ALA A 51 -30.09 12.99 -11.15
C ALA A 51 -29.30 12.36 -10.00
N MET A 52 -28.02 12.70 -9.87
CA MET A 52 -27.13 12.21 -8.82
C MET A 52 -27.61 12.66 -7.43
N LYS A 53 -28.05 13.93 -7.28
CA LYS A 53 -28.61 14.46 -6.06
C LYS A 53 -29.91 13.75 -5.67
N GLU A 54 -30.87 13.62 -6.60
CA GLU A 54 -32.14 12.94 -6.32
C GLU A 54 -31.90 11.48 -5.91
N TRP A 55 -31.00 10.80 -6.60
CA TRP A 55 -30.59 9.45 -6.22
C TRP A 55 -29.97 9.41 -4.82
N ALA A 56 -29.04 10.31 -4.53
CA ALA A 56 -28.36 10.37 -3.23
C ALA A 56 -29.35 10.64 -2.08
N ILE A 57 -30.31 11.56 -2.28
CA ILE A 57 -31.38 11.85 -1.31
C ILE A 57 -32.25 10.58 -1.10
N SER A 58 -32.56 9.83 -2.16
CA SER A 58 -33.30 8.56 -2.03
C SER A 58 -32.54 7.50 -1.21
N LYS A 59 -31.21 7.63 -1.11
CA LYS A 59 -30.31 6.82 -0.26
C LYS A 59 -30.09 7.42 1.13
N GLY A 60 -30.76 8.54 1.48
CA GLY A 60 -30.67 9.18 2.79
C GLY A 60 -29.53 10.20 2.91
N ALA A 61 -28.90 10.60 1.82
CA ALA A 61 -27.88 11.65 1.85
C ALA A 61 -28.49 13.03 2.06
N THR A 62 -27.85 13.85 2.88
CA THR A 62 -28.20 15.26 3.14
C THR A 62 -27.08 16.21 2.73
N HIS A 63 -25.90 15.67 2.52
CA HIS A 63 -24.67 16.37 2.17
C HIS A 63 -24.01 15.75 0.95
N TYR A 64 -23.10 16.49 0.36
CA TYR A 64 -22.16 15.98 -0.64
C TYR A 64 -20.72 16.37 -0.27
N THR A 65 -19.77 15.67 -0.80
CA THR A 65 -18.34 15.97 -0.66
C THR A 65 -17.58 15.63 -1.92
N HIS A 66 -16.64 16.47 -2.28
CA HIS A 66 -15.59 16.10 -3.23
C HIS A 66 -14.56 15.23 -2.50
N TRP A 67 -14.59 13.95 -2.82
CA TRP A 67 -13.78 12.92 -2.19
C TRP A 67 -12.51 12.67 -3.02
N PHE A 68 -11.34 12.75 -2.41
CA PHE A 68 -10.08 12.55 -3.11
C PHE A 68 -9.01 11.88 -2.23
N GLN A 69 -7.91 11.44 -2.86
CA GLN A 69 -6.75 10.82 -2.21
C GLN A 69 -5.68 11.88 -1.95
N PRO A 70 -5.52 12.38 -0.72
CA PRO A 70 -4.51 13.38 -0.39
C PRO A 70 -3.10 12.82 -0.48
N LEU A 71 -2.07 13.67 -0.52
CA LEU A 71 -0.67 13.27 -0.48
C LEU A 71 -0.31 12.56 0.83
N THR A 72 -1.02 12.89 1.92
CA THR A 72 -0.93 12.19 3.21
C THR A 72 -2.31 11.74 3.68
N GLY A 73 -2.36 10.69 4.51
CA GLY A 73 -3.62 10.13 4.98
C GLY A 73 -4.25 9.14 3.98
N ILE A 74 -5.51 8.77 4.24
CA ILE A 74 -6.27 7.81 3.42
C ILE A 74 -7.15 8.56 2.43
N THR A 75 -8.10 9.36 2.94
CA THR A 75 -9.04 10.15 2.15
C THR A 75 -9.14 11.57 2.68
N ALA A 76 -9.57 12.51 1.84
CA ALA A 76 -9.88 13.87 2.22
C ALA A 76 -11.30 14.24 1.77
N GLU A 77 -12.04 14.90 2.63
CA GLU A 77 -13.45 15.22 2.48
C GLU A 77 -13.75 16.60 3.10
N LYS A 78 -14.60 17.38 2.41
CA LYS A 78 -15.21 18.58 2.95
C LYS A 78 -16.71 18.52 2.62
N HIS A 79 -17.53 18.30 3.63
CA HIS A 79 -18.96 18.08 3.44
C HIS A 79 -19.71 19.42 3.36
N ASP A 80 -20.45 19.60 2.27
CA ASP A 80 -21.38 20.72 2.08
C ASP A 80 -22.82 20.17 2.04
N SER A 81 -23.76 20.87 2.65
CA SER A 81 -25.18 20.47 2.61
C SER A 81 -25.80 20.83 1.27
N PHE A 82 -26.77 20.02 0.81
CA PHE A 82 -27.60 20.38 -0.34
C PHE A 82 -28.57 21.56 -0.07
N ILE A 83 -28.62 22.11 1.16
CA ILE A 83 -29.59 23.12 1.55
C ILE A 83 -29.23 24.46 0.91
N SER A 84 -30.22 25.06 0.22
CA SER A 84 -30.21 26.45 -0.23
C SER A 84 -31.44 27.22 0.31
N PRO A 85 -31.32 28.52 0.59
CA PRO A 85 -32.44 29.29 1.08
C PRO A 85 -33.49 29.48 -0.01
N ALA A 86 -34.76 29.26 0.32
CA ALA A 86 -35.90 29.58 -0.54
C ALA A 86 -36.39 31.02 -0.29
N GLN A 87 -37.05 31.61 -1.29
CA GLN A 87 -37.55 33.00 -1.21
C GLN A 87 -38.63 33.22 -0.14
N ASP A 88 -39.33 32.17 0.25
CA ASP A 88 -40.40 32.18 1.26
C ASP A 88 -39.87 32.01 2.71
N GLY A 89 -38.56 31.99 2.91
CA GLY A 89 -37.92 31.75 4.21
C GLY A 89 -37.75 30.24 4.56
N GLY A 90 -38.16 29.36 3.66
CA GLY A 90 -37.89 27.92 3.77
C GLY A 90 -36.53 27.55 3.19
N VAL A 91 -36.34 26.25 2.92
CA VAL A 91 -35.14 25.70 2.29
C VAL A 91 -35.51 24.78 1.13
N ILE A 92 -34.64 24.74 0.15
CA ILE A 92 -34.68 23.77 -0.96
C ILE A 92 -33.40 22.96 -0.99
N MET A 93 -33.44 21.82 -1.66
CA MET A 93 -32.26 20.97 -1.86
C MET A 93 -31.75 21.16 -3.29
N GLU A 94 -30.56 21.75 -3.43
CA GLU A 94 -29.93 22.05 -4.72
C GLU A 94 -28.56 21.42 -4.84
N PHE A 95 -28.20 21.08 -6.05
CA PHE A 95 -26.86 20.66 -6.44
C PHE A 95 -26.70 20.88 -7.94
N SER A 96 -25.81 21.77 -8.32
CA SER A 96 -25.60 22.20 -9.71
C SER A 96 -24.47 21.44 -10.38
N GLY A 97 -24.45 21.46 -11.71
CA GLY A 97 -23.32 20.92 -12.47
C GLY A 97 -22.00 21.64 -12.18
N LYS A 98 -22.05 22.93 -11.80
CA LYS A 98 -20.86 23.66 -11.38
C LYS A 98 -20.29 23.06 -10.08
N GLU A 99 -21.15 22.74 -9.11
CA GLU A 99 -20.77 22.12 -7.83
C GLU A 99 -20.33 20.65 -8.02
N LEU A 100 -20.89 19.95 -9.00
CA LEU A 100 -20.45 18.62 -9.37
C LEU A 100 -19.02 18.65 -9.97
N VAL A 101 -18.80 19.54 -10.96
CA VAL A 101 -17.56 19.54 -11.74
C VAL A 101 -16.39 20.11 -10.96
N LYS A 102 -16.63 21.12 -10.07
CA LYS A 102 -15.56 21.88 -9.44
C LYS A 102 -15.91 22.27 -8.00
N GLY A 103 -14.97 22.03 -7.09
CA GLY A 103 -14.95 22.59 -5.74
C GLY A 103 -13.74 23.52 -5.55
N GLU A 104 -13.80 24.39 -4.54
CA GLU A 104 -12.74 25.34 -4.22
C GLU A 104 -12.34 25.23 -2.73
N PRO A 105 -11.67 24.12 -2.30
CA PRO A 105 -11.18 23.99 -0.93
C PRO A 105 -9.98 24.89 -0.69
N ASP A 106 -9.67 25.14 0.59
CA ASP A 106 -8.44 25.80 0.99
C ASP A 106 -7.24 24.87 0.79
N ALA A 107 -6.42 25.15 -0.21
CA ALA A 107 -5.27 24.35 -0.55
C ALA A 107 -4.12 24.50 0.47
N SER A 108 -4.03 25.61 1.20
CA SER A 108 -2.97 25.84 2.19
C SER A 108 -3.05 24.87 3.38
N SER A 109 -4.21 24.28 3.61
CA SER A 109 -4.45 23.28 4.67
C SER A 109 -3.95 21.87 4.31
N PHE A 110 -3.58 21.63 3.04
CA PHE A 110 -3.07 20.34 2.58
C PHE A 110 -1.56 20.35 2.43
N PRO A 111 -0.88 19.21 2.64
CA PRO A 111 0.55 19.11 2.45
C PRO A 111 0.97 19.61 1.06
N SER A 112 1.88 20.57 1.04
CA SER A 112 2.37 21.26 -0.16
C SER A 112 1.30 22.00 -0.99
N GLY A 113 0.14 22.25 -0.42
CA GLY A 113 -0.91 23.03 -1.09
C GLY A 113 -0.45 24.41 -1.53
N GLY A 114 0.34 25.09 -0.68
CA GLY A 114 1.04 26.33 -1.01
C GLY A 114 2.40 26.09 -1.65
N LYS A 115 2.77 24.87 -2.00
CA LYS A 115 4.09 24.46 -2.53
C LYS A 115 5.28 25.00 -1.72
N ARG A 116 5.10 25.12 -0.41
CA ARG A 116 6.10 25.64 0.56
C ARG A 116 6.66 27.03 0.27
N SER A 117 6.61 27.48 -0.97
CA SER A 117 7.15 28.75 -1.44
C SER A 117 6.10 29.74 -1.94
N THR A 118 4.82 29.38 -1.98
CA THR A 118 3.72 30.24 -2.43
C THR A 118 2.79 30.62 -1.28
N PHE A 119 2.09 31.75 -1.43
CA PHE A 119 1.04 32.21 -0.49
C PHE A 119 -0.36 31.88 -1.00
N GLU A 120 -0.47 31.00 -1.99
CA GLU A 120 -1.73 30.61 -2.59
C GLU A 120 -2.49 29.68 -1.66
N ALA A 121 -3.64 30.12 -1.18
CA ALA A 121 -4.52 29.33 -0.33
C ALA A 121 -5.60 28.57 -1.12
N ARG A 122 -5.88 28.98 -2.37
CA ARG A 122 -6.93 28.40 -3.19
C ARG A 122 -6.45 27.18 -3.96
N GLY A 123 -7.23 26.09 -3.90
CA GLY A 123 -7.09 24.91 -4.76
C GLY A 123 -8.42 24.56 -5.41
N TYR A 124 -8.37 23.59 -6.30
CA TYR A 124 -9.55 23.10 -7.00
C TYR A 124 -9.64 21.58 -6.91
N THR A 125 -10.84 21.10 -6.57
CA THR A 125 -11.23 19.73 -6.82
C THR A 125 -11.96 19.64 -8.16
N VAL A 126 -11.65 18.64 -8.97
CA VAL A 126 -12.25 18.44 -10.29
C VAL A 126 -12.83 17.04 -10.36
N TRP A 127 -14.12 16.94 -10.71
CA TRP A 127 -14.80 15.65 -10.82
C TRP A 127 -14.09 14.71 -11.79
N ASP A 128 -13.88 13.48 -11.32
CA ASP A 128 -13.43 12.37 -12.15
C ASP A 128 -14.62 11.49 -12.58
N PRO A 129 -15.14 11.63 -13.78
CA PRO A 129 -16.26 10.83 -14.26
C PRO A 129 -15.91 9.35 -14.44
N THR A 130 -14.63 8.97 -14.52
CA THR A 130 -14.18 7.58 -14.70
C THR A 130 -14.27 6.76 -13.41
N ALA A 131 -14.57 7.40 -12.27
CA ALA A 131 -14.87 6.76 -11.01
C ALA A 131 -16.31 7.09 -10.59
N TYR A 132 -17.02 6.09 -10.04
CA TYR A 132 -18.44 6.27 -9.67
C TYR A 132 -18.58 7.02 -8.35
N ALA A 133 -19.52 7.97 -8.31
CA ALA A 133 -19.97 8.55 -7.06
C ALA A 133 -20.73 7.53 -6.22
N PHE A 134 -20.67 7.68 -4.91
CA PHE A 134 -21.27 6.71 -3.96
C PHE A 134 -21.82 7.43 -2.73
N VAL A 135 -22.73 6.79 -2.01
CA VAL A 135 -23.26 7.29 -0.74
C VAL A 135 -22.65 6.52 0.42
N LYS A 136 -22.02 7.28 1.33
CA LYS A 136 -21.41 6.82 2.58
C LYS A 136 -21.74 7.81 3.70
N ASP A 137 -22.07 7.32 4.89
CA ASP A 137 -22.30 8.16 6.08
C ASP A 137 -23.27 9.34 5.84
N HIS A 138 -24.38 9.11 5.13
CA HIS A 138 -25.38 10.14 4.74
C HIS A 138 -24.84 11.25 3.83
N SER A 139 -23.73 11.02 3.15
CA SER A 139 -23.14 11.97 2.20
C SER A 139 -22.92 11.33 0.84
N LEU A 140 -23.21 12.11 -0.21
CA LEU A 140 -22.81 11.82 -1.57
C LEU A 140 -21.31 12.10 -1.72
N CYS A 141 -20.50 11.08 -1.91
CA CYS A 141 -19.07 11.17 -2.15
C CYS A 141 -18.81 11.17 -3.65
N ILE A 142 -18.19 12.21 -4.16
CA ILE A 142 -17.89 12.42 -5.58
C ILE A 142 -16.37 12.27 -5.76
N PRO A 143 -15.89 11.23 -6.43
CA PRO A 143 -14.46 11.08 -6.70
C PRO A 143 -13.91 12.25 -7.52
N THR A 144 -12.83 12.86 -7.04
CA THR A 144 -12.22 14.04 -7.65
C THR A 144 -10.70 13.95 -7.69
N ALA A 145 -10.11 14.66 -8.63
CA ALA A 145 -8.74 15.10 -8.59
C ALA A 145 -8.62 16.39 -7.78
N PHE A 146 -7.43 16.68 -7.24
CA PHE A 146 -7.17 17.91 -6.50
C PHE A 146 -5.89 18.58 -7.00
N CYS A 147 -5.98 19.87 -7.33
CA CYS A 147 -4.86 20.66 -7.82
C CYS A 147 -4.76 22.02 -7.14
N SER A 148 -3.57 22.62 -7.22
CA SER A 148 -3.31 23.99 -6.79
C SER A 148 -4.02 25.02 -7.70
N TYR A 149 -4.00 26.28 -7.28
CA TYR A 149 -4.49 27.40 -8.10
C TYR A 149 -3.80 27.49 -9.47
N THR A 150 -2.54 27.08 -9.57
CA THR A 150 -1.73 27.09 -10.79
C THR A 150 -1.81 25.76 -11.57
N GLY A 151 -2.58 24.79 -11.07
CA GLY A 151 -2.90 23.55 -11.79
C GLY A 151 -2.00 22.35 -11.46
N GLU A 152 -1.05 22.46 -10.53
CA GLU A 152 -0.24 21.33 -10.12
C GLU A 152 -1.03 20.34 -9.28
N ALA A 153 -0.79 19.07 -9.49
CA ALA A 153 -1.43 17.99 -8.75
C ALA A 153 -1.02 18.01 -7.27
N LEU A 154 -2.03 18.03 -6.39
CA LEU A 154 -1.88 17.97 -4.93
C LEU A 154 -2.48 16.68 -4.33
N ASP A 155 -2.74 15.70 -5.18
CA ASP A 155 -3.31 14.41 -4.83
C ASP A 155 -2.50 13.25 -5.40
N LYS A 156 -2.96 12.03 -5.14
CA LYS A 156 -2.36 10.80 -5.69
C LYS A 156 -3.06 10.28 -6.92
N LYS A 157 -4.26 10.79 -7.23
CA LYS A 157 -5.09 10.35 -8.33
C LYS A 157 -4.65 10.94 -9.66
N THR A 158 -4.37 12.24 -9.70
CA THR A 158 -3.97 12.93 -10.93
C THR A 158 -2.74 12.29 -11.59
N PRO A 159 -1.63 12.01 -10.88
CA PRO A 159 -0.48 11.32 -11.48
C PRO A 159 -0.82 9.90 -11.97
N LEU A 160 -1.71 9.19 -11.26
CA LEU A 160 -2.16 7.86 -11.69
C LEU A 160 -2.90 7.94 -13.03
N LEU A 161 -3.86 8.85 -13.16
CA LEU A 161 -4.61 9.06 -14.41
C LEU A 161 -3.68 9.44 -15.57
N ARG A 162 -2.77 10.39 -15.36
CA ARG A 162 -1.74 10.78 -16.35
C ARG A 162 -0.91 9.57 -16.80
N SER A 163 -0.51 8.71 -15.85
CA SER A 163 0.29 7.52 -16.16
C SER A 163 -0.49 6.46 -16.95
N MET A 164 -1.79 6.32 -16.70
CA MET A 164 -2.67 5.43 -17.45
C MET A 164 -2.85 5.91 -18.90
N GLU A 165 -3.08 7.21 -19.11
CA GLU A 165 -3.18 7.80 -20.44
C GLU A 165 -1.90 7.64 -21.25
N THR A 166 -0.76 7.95 -20.63
CA THR A 166 0.55 7.84 -21.30
C THR A 166 0.88 6.40 -21.65
N LEU A 167 0.58 5.44 -20.76
CA LEU A 167 0.79 4.02 -21.04
C LEU A 167 -0.13 3.54 -22.16
N ASN A 168 -1.41 3.96 -22.15
CA ASN A 168 -2.35 3.69 -23.25
C ASN A 168 -1.80 4.15 -24.60
N GLU A 169 -1.31 5.38 -24.69
CA GLU A 169 -0.74 5.95 -25.90
C GLU A 169 0.43 5.11 -26.43
N GLN A 170 1.41 4.80 -25.58
CA GLN A 170 2.60 4.07 -26.00
C GLN A 170 2.31 2.60 -26.32
N ALA A 171 1.42 1.95 -25.57
CA ALA A 171 0.99 0.59 -25.86
C ALA A 171 0.25 0.48 -27.19
N LEU A 172 -0.61 1.44 -27.53
CA LEU A 172 -1.31 1.50 -28.82
C LEU A 172 -0.36 1.70 -30.01
N ARG A 173 0.74 2.45 -29.84
CA ARG A 173 1.79 2.57 -30.87
C ARG A 173 2.37 1.19 -31.19
N ILE A 174 2.72 0.42 -30.18
CA ILE A 174 3.24 -0.95 -30.33
C ILE A 174 2.18 -1.86 -30.97
N LEU A 175 0.95 -1.86 -30.44
CA LEU A 175 -0.12 -2.74 -30.94
C LEU A 175 -0.46 -2.49 -32.40
N LYS A 176 -0.37 -1.25 -32.88
CA LYS A 176 -0.51 -0.91 -34.30
C LYS A 176 0.49 -1.64 -35.19
N LEU A 177 1.72 -1.81 -34.76
CA LEU A 177 2.77 -2.52 -35.50
C LEU A 177 2.45 -4.01 -35.65
N PHE A 178 1.71 -4.58 -34.69
CA PHE A 178 1.19 -5.96 -34.76
C PHE A 178 -0.16 -6.06 -35.49
N GLY A 179 -0.69 -4.94 -36.02
CA GLY A 179 -1.98 -4.93 -36.77
C GLY A 179 -3.21 -5.04 -35.85
N SER A 180 -3.07 -4.80 -34.58
CA SER A 180 -4.21 -4.78 -33.63
C SER A 180 -5.19 -3.67 -33.96
N LYS A 181 -6.48 -3.92 -33.67
CA LYS A 181 -7.58 -2.96 -33.83
C LYS A 181 -7.98 -2.31 -32.51
N ALA A 182 -7.28 -2.61 -31.44
CA ALA A 182 -7.51 -2.00 -30.14
C ALA A 182 -7.48 -0.48 -30.21
N ARG A 183 -8.44 0.15 -29.56
CA ARG A 183 -8.56 1.61 -29.50
C ARG A 183 -8.16 2.16 -28.16
N HIS A 184 -8.11 1.31 -27.14
CA HIS A 184 -7.74 1.67 -25.79
C HIS A 184 -7.03 0.52 -25.08
N VAL A 185 -6.00 0.87 -24.30
CA VAL A 185 -5.31 -0.04 -23.39
C VAL A 185 -5.47 0.50 -21.97
N THR A 186 -5.97 -0.33 -21.08
CA THR A 186 -6.14 0.04 -19.68
C THR A 186 -5.25 -0.81 -18.77
N THR A 187 -4.84 -0.22 -17.66
CA THR A 187 -4.17 -0.94 -16.58
C THR A 187 -5.19 -1.48 -15.60
N THR A 188 -4.97 -2.70 -15.14
CA THR A 188 -5.84 -3.36 -14.16
C THR A 188 -5.05 -3.74 -12.92
N MET A 189 -5.74 -3.75 -11.79
CA MET A 189 -5.13 -4.06 -10.52
C MET A 189 -6.08 -4.71 -9.52
N GLY A 190 -5.53 -5.65 -8.73
CA GLY A 190 -6.19 -6.26 -7.58
C GLY A 190 -5.23 -6.27 -6.39
N PRO A 191 -5.41 -5.38 -5.40
CA PRO A 191 -4.56 -5.35 -4.21
C PRO A 191 -5.06 -6.34 -3.16
N GLU A 192 -4.18 -7.16 -2.62
CA GLU A 192 -4.44 -8.06 -1.49
C GLU A 192 -4.14 -7.30 -0.20
N GLN A 193 -5.15 -6.98 0.61
CA GLN A 193 -4.98 -6.15 1.81
C GLN A 193 -4.79 -7.00 3.05
N GLU A 194 -3.58 -7.01 3.59
CA GLU A 194 -3.28 -7.58 4.89
C GLU A 194 -3.52 -6.57 6.02
N TYR A 195 -3.92 -7.07 7.19
CA TYR A 195 -4.20 -6.25 8.37
C TYR A 195 -4.19 -7.06 9.67
N PHE A 196 -4.02 -6.37 10.81
CA PHE A 196 -4.20 -6.98 12.13
C PHE A 196 -5.49 -6.50 12.78
N LEU A 197 -6.11 -7.38 13.58
CA LEU A 197 -7.22 -7.02 14.46
C LEU A 197 -6.79 -7.22 15.92
N VAL A 198 -7.03 -6.21 16.75
CA VAL A 198 -6.76 -6.27 18.19
C VAL A 198 -7.98 -5.84 18.98
N ASP A 199 -8.14 -6.35 20.20
CA ASP A 199 -9.24 -5.93 21.06
C ASP A 199 -9.13 -4.44 21.41
N GLU A 200 -10.26 -3.71 21.27
CA GLU A 200 -10.29 -2.25 21.48
C GLU A 200 -9.96 -1.85 22.90
N LYS A 201 -10.34 -2.65 23.91
CA LYS A 201 -10.05 -2.34 25.33
C LYS A 201 -8.55 -2.45 25.61
N LEU A 202 -7.88 -3.44 25.00
CA LEU A 202 -6.43 -3.60 25.12
C LEU A 202 -5.68 -2.50 24.33
N TRP A 203 -6.13 -2.18 23.13
CA TRP A 203 -5.58 -1.09 22.31
C TRP A 203 -5.66 0.26 23.04
N ASN A 204 -6.76 0.54 23.75
CA ASN A 204 -6.93 1.78 24.50
C ASN A 204 -5.90 1.95 25.62
N GLN A 205 -5.32 0.84 26.13
CA GLN A 205 -4.29 0.84 27.16
C GLN A 205 -2.87 0.93 26.59
N ARG A 206 -2.71 0.88 25.26
CA ARG A 206 -1.41 0.96 24.58
C ARG A 206 -1.23 2.33 23.91
N LYS A 207 -0.48 3.23 24.55
CA LYS A 207 -0.20 4.57 24.02
C LYS A 207 0.50 4.50 22.66
N ASP A 208 1.49 3.63 22.49
CA ASP A 208 2.21 3.44 21.25
C ASP A 208 1.29 3.05 20.08
N LEU A 209 0.40 2.06 20.25
CA LEU A 209 -0.57 1.69 19.21
C LEU A 209 -1.51 2.85 18.86
N ARG A 210 -1.91 3.66 19.84
CA ARG A 210 -2.80 4.80 19.62
C ARG A 210 -2.13 5.94 18.86
N MET A 211 -0.87 6.23 19.16
CA MET A 211 -0.14 7.39 18.63
C MET A 211 0.62 7.07 17.35
N THR A 212 1.16 5.84 17.23
CA THR A 212 2.06 5.48 16.14
C THR A 212 1.52 4.36 15.23
N GLY A 213 0.48 3.64 15.66
CA GLY A 213 -0.06 2.48 14.95
C GLY A 213 0.77 1.21 15.11
N ARG A 214 1.89 1.25 15.83
CA ARG A 214 2.75 0.10 16.13
C ARG A 214 3.19 0.06 17.60
N THR A 215 3.58 -1.12 18.06
CA THR A 215 4.17 -1.29 19.39
C THR A 215 5.63 -0.81 19.39
N LEU A 216 5.98 0.08 20.32
CA LEU A 216 7.35 0.53 20.55
C LEU A 216 8.09 -0.37 21.55
N PHE A 217 7.34 -1.11 22.36
CA PHE A 217 7.79 -2.08 23.36
C PHE A 217 6.96 -3.35 23.29
N GLY A 218 7.52 -4.45 23.76
CA GLY A 218 6.84 -5.72 23.94
C GLY A 218 7.80 -6.89 23.87
N ALA A 219 7.94 -7.59 25.02
CA ALA A 219 8.69 -8.81 25.10
C ALA A 219 8.05 -9.92 24.25
N LYS A 220 8.89 -10.82 23.73
CA LYS A 220 8.40 -11.98 22.97
C LYS A 220 7.52 -12.86 23.87
N PRO A 221 6.28 -13.20 23.45
CA PRO A 221 5.43 -14.11 24.19
C PRO A 221 5.94 -15.56 24.12
N SER A 222 5.43 -16.43 24.97
CA SER A 222 5.80 -17.85 24.99
C SER A 222 5.50 -18.56 23.68
N LYS A 223 4.45 -18.14 22.99
CA LYS A 223 4.08 -18.57 21.64
C LYS A 223 3.93 -17.34 20.74
N GLY A 224 4.58 -17.37 19.58
CA GLY A 224 4.40 -16.43 18.49
C GLY A 224 3.73 -17.11 17.27
N GLN A 225 4.42 -17.13 16.15
CA GLN A 225 3.98 -17.76 14.89
C GLN A 225 4.77 -19.04 14.56
N GLU A 226 5.51 -19.62 15.51
CA GLU A 226 6.47 -20.72 15.26
C GLU A 226 5.84 -21.98 14.64
N MET A 227 4.54 -22.17 14.82
CA MET A 227 3.83 -23.33 14.30
C MET A 227 3.12 -23.08 12.97
N ASP A 228 3.07 -21.82 12.52
CA ASP A 228 2.29 -21.37 11.36
C ASP A 228 0.81 -21.85 11.40
N ASP A 229 0.32 -22.16 12.60
CA ASP A 229 -0.95 -22.81 12.83
C ASP A 229 -2.16 -21.89 12.64
N GLN A 230 -2.00 -20.57 12.66
CA GLN A 230 -3.08 -19.67 12.36
C GLN A 230 -3.46 -19.65 10.88
N TYR A 231 -2.50 -19.70 9.97
CA TYR A 231 -2.75 -19.63 8.54
C TYR A 231 -3.72 -20.73 8.05
N PHE A 232 -3.57 -21.94 8.58
CA PHE A 232 -4.43 -23.10 8.24
C PHE A 232 -5.58 -23.31 9.23
N ALA A 233 -5.77 -22.43 10.21
CA ALA A 233 -6.84 -22.55 11.18
C ALA A 233 -8.20 -22.07 10.65
N ALA A 234 -9.28 -22.56 11.25
CA ALA A 234 -10.59 -21.96 11.06
C ALA A 234 -10.61 -20.51 11.58
N ILE A 235 -11.28 -19.63 10.86
CA ILE A 235 -11.45 -18.24 11.29
C ILE A 235 -12.28 -18.21 12.58
N LYS A 236 -11.81 -17.49 13.58
CA LYS A 236 -12.49 -17.39 14.89
C LYS A 236 -13.85 -16.70 14.75
N PRO A 237 -14.89 -17.10 15.54
CA PRO A 237 -16.26 -16.61 15.38
C PRO A 237 -16.43 -15.07 15.44
N ARG A 238 -15.64 -14.38 16.26
CA ARG A 238 -15.66 -12.91 16.34
C ARG A 238 -15.14 -12.27 15.06
N ILE A 239 -14.12 -12.87 14.46
CA ILE A 239 -13.53 -12.43 13.20
C ILE A 239 -14.46 -12.71 12.03
N VAL A 240 -15.12 -13.89 11.99
CA VAL A 240 -16.14 -14.19 10.97
C VAL A 240 -17.21 -13.10 10.93
N LYS A 241 -17.77 -12.70 12.07
CA LYS A 241 -18.79 -11.65 12.12
C LYS A 241 -18.29 -10.29 11.60
N TYR A 242 -17.05 -9.96 11.91
CA TYR A 242 -16.41 -8.76 11.37
C TYR A 242 -16.28 -8.85 9.84
N MET A 243 -15.78 -9.97 9.33
CA MET A 243 -15.59 -10.17 7.89
C MET A 243 -16.92 -10.18 7.14
N GLU A 244 -17.96 -10.80 7.69
CA GLU A 244 -19.32 -10.77 7.12
C GLU A 244 -19.84 -9.33 6.97
N GLU A 245 -19.78 -8.51 8.03
CA GLU A 245 -20.22 -7.11 7.96
C GLU A 245 -19.32 -6.27 7.05
N LEU A 246 -18.01 -6.50 7.08
CA LEU A 246 -17.07 -5.85 6.19
C LEU A 246 -17.43 -6.11 4.72
N ASN A 247 -17.67 -7.35 4.36
CA ASN A 247 -18.06 -7.72 3.00
C ASN A 247 -19.38 -7.03 2.58
N GLU A 248 -20.39 -7.02 3.45
CA GLU A 248 -21.67 -6.35 3.15
C GLU A 248 -21.48 -4.84 2.90
N GLU A 249 -20.71 -4.16 3.72
CA GLU A 249 -20.40 -2.72 3.54
C GLU A 249 -19.61 -2.46 2.25
N LEU A 250 -18.63 -3.30 1.94
CA LEU A 250 -17.84 -3.19 0.71
C LEU A 250 -18.68 -3.49 -0.53
N TRP A 251 -19.55 -4.52 -0.51
CA TRP A 251 -20.43 -4.84 -1.61
C TRP A 251 -21.44 -3.73 -1.90
N LYS A 252 -22.02 -3.07 -0.87
CA LYS A 252 -22.87 -1.88 -1.06
C LYS A 252 -22.16 -0.77 -1.84
N LEU A 253 -20.85 -0.64 -1.64
CA LEU A 253 -19.98 0.33 -2.32
C LEU A 253 -19.41 -0.18 -3.66
N GLY A 254 -19.89 -1.32 -4.16
CA GLY A 254 -19.47 -1.89 -5.43
C GLY A 254 -18.06 -2.48 -5.43
N ILE A 255 -17.48 -2.73 -4.26
CA ILE A 255 -16.16 -3.35 -4.11
C ILE A 255 -16.34 -4.88 -4.07
N LEU A 256 -15.76 -5.56 -5.06
CA LEU A 256 -15.85 -7.02 -5.17
C LEU A 256 -14.86 -7.73 -4.22
N SER A 257 -15.04 -7.55 -2.90
CA SER A 257 -14.33 -8.35 -1.92
C SER A 257 -14.72 -9.82 -2.10
N LYS A 258 -13.74 -10.72 -2.28
CA LYS A 258 -14.00 -12.10 -2.68
C LYS A 258 -13.31 -13.13 -1.80
N THR A 259 -12.07 -12.85 -1.41
CA THR A 259 -11.25 -13.78 -0.63
C THR A 259 -10.95 -13.16 0.73
N GLU A 260 -11.07 -13.97 1.77
CA GLU A 260 -10.71 -13.62 3.14
C GLU A 260 -10.14 -14.85 3.83
N HIS A 261 -9.06 -14.68 4.58
CA HIS A 261 -8.43 -15.76 5.33
C HIS A 261 -7.54 -15.22 6.46
N ASN A 262 -7.07 -16.14 7.29
CA ASN A 262 -6.04 -15.85 8.28
C ASN A 262 -4.66 -15.77 7.60
N GLU A 263 -3.82 -14.86 8.08
CA GLU A 263 -2.40 -14.81 7.78
C GLU A 263 -1.55 -15.54 8.82
N VAL A 264 -0.24 -15.64 8.57
CA VAL A 264 0.69 -16.44 9.40
C VAL A 264 0.83 -15.88 10.81
N ALA A 265 0.93 -14.55 10.96
CA ALA A 265 1.05 -13.95 12.29
C ALA A 265 -0.27 -14.05 13.08
N PRO A 266 -0.22 -14.32 14.40
CA PRO A 266 -1.42 -14.28 15.22
C PRO A 266 -2.14 -12.93 15.10
N ALA A 267 -3.47 -12.96 15.05
CA ALA A 267 -4.36 -11.81 14.85
C ALA A 267 -4.21 -11.09 13.49
N GLN A 268 -3.49 -11.67 12.53
CA GLN A 268 -3.35 -11.16 11.16
C GLN A 268 -4.31 -11.85 10.20
N HIS A 269 -4.86 -11.06 9.27
CA HIS A 269 -5.84 -11.50 8.29
C HIS A 269 -5.59 -10.79 6.96
N GLU A 270 -6.17 -11.34 5.89
CA GLU A 270 -6.13 -10.76 4.54
C GLU A 270 -7.53 -10.69 3.92
N MET A 271 -7.74 -9.67 3.11
CA MET A 271 -8.87 -9.55 2.20
C MET A 271 -8.38 -9.19 0.81
N ALA A 272 -8.83 -9.95 -0.20
CA ALA A 272 -8.49 -9.72 -1.59
C ALA A 272 -9.74 -9.46 -2.44
N PRO A 273 -9.83 -8.33 -3.16
CA PRO A 273 -10.90 -8.05 -4.10
C PRO A 273 -10.62 -8.68 -5.48
N VAL A 274 -11.65 -8.79 -6.30
CA VAL A 274 -11.48 -9.00 -7.73
C VAL A 274 -10.85 -7.75 -8.33
N PHE A 275 -9.93 -7.92 -9.27
CA PHE A 275 -9.25 -6.81 -9.94
C PHE A 275 -10.22 -5.93 -10.76
N THR A 276 -9.88 -4.67 -10.90
CA THR A 276 -10.56 -3.70 -11.76
C THR A 276 -9.54 -2.72 -12.38
N THR A 277 -10.00 -1.69 -13.08
CA THR A 277 -9.12 -0.64 -13.62
C THR A 277 -8.32 0.03 -12.50
N SER A 278 -7.07 0.38 -12.75
CA SER A 278 -6.17 0.88 -11.70
C SER A 278 -6.70 2.11 -10.96
N ASN A 279 -7.38 3.03 -11.68
CA ASN A 279 -8.02 4.19 -11.06
C ASN A 279 -9.10 3.78 -10.06
N LEU A 280 -10.04 2.94 -10.51
CA LEU A 280 -11.14 2.49 -9.65
C LEU A 280 -10.63 1.61 -8.49
N ALA A 281 -9.66 0.73 -8.74
CA ALA A 281 -9.04 -0.10 -7.72
C ALA A 281 -8.35 0.74 -6.63
N ALA A 282 -7.71 1.86 -7.02
CA ALA A 282 -7.07 2.77 -6.07
C ALA A 282 -8.11 3.45 -5.16
N ASP A 283 -9.20 3.95 -5.71
CA ASP A 283 -10.30 4.53 -4.93
C ASP A 283 -10.93 3.47 -4.01
N GLN A 284 -11.22 2.29 -4.55
CA GLN A 284 -11.79 1.17 -3.79
C GLN A 284 -10.89 0.71 -2.65
N ASN A 285 -9.57 0.67 -2.84
CA ASN A 285 -8.64 0.31 -1.77
C ASN A 285 -8.60 1.37 -0.65
N GLN A 286 -8.68 2.65 -0.99
CA GLN A 286 -8.79 3.72 0.02
C GLN A 286 -10.08 3.58 0.84
N LEU A 287 -11.20 3.32 0.19
CA LEU A 287 -12.48 3.04 0.87
C LEU A 287 -12.39 1.78 1.73
N THR A 288 -11.79 0.70 1.20
CA THR A 288 -11.60 -0.55 1.95
C THR A 288 -10.84 -0.29 3.26
N MET A 289 -9.73 0.45 3.22
CA MET A 289 -8.96 0.77 4.41
C MET A 289 -9.76 1.60 5.44
N GLU A 290 -10.62 2.49 4.98
CA GLU A 290 -11.50 3.27 5.84
C GLU A 290 -12.59 2.40 6.47
N ILE A 291 -13.30 1.61 5.66
CA ILE A 291 -14.39 0.74 6.12
C ILE A 291 -13.89 -0.34 7.07
N MET A 292 -12.74 -0.96 6.81
CA MET A 292 -12.10 -1.92 7.73
C MET A 292 -11.97 -1.35 9.15
N LYS A 293 -11.51 -0.11 9.27
CA LYS A 293 -11.38 0.55 10.57
C LYS A 293 -12.73 0.82 11.23
N LYS A 294 -13.72 1.27 10.46
CA LYS A 294 -15.07 1.56 10.97
C LYS A 294 -15.77 0.29 11.46
N VAL A 295 -15.76 -0.77 10.64
CA VAL A 295 -16.41 -2.04 10.99
C VAL A 295 -15.71 -2.69 12.18
N ALA A 296 -14.38 -2.65 12.27
CA ALA A 296 -13.66 -3.20 13.43
C ALA A 296 -14.14 -2.58 14.75
N ARG A 297 -14.37 -1.26 14.77
CA ARG A 297 -14.89 -0.56 15.95
C ARG A 297 -16.29 -1.03 16.34
N ARG A 298 -17.17 -1.31 15.39
CA ARG A 298 -18.52 -1.86 15.67
C ARG A 298 -18.45 -3.21 16.37
N HIS A 299 -17.39 -3.98 16.12
CA HIS A 299 -17.14 -5.28 16.77
C HIS A 299 -16.25 -5.20 18.01
N GLY A 300 -15.99 -3.99 18.54
CA GLY A 300 -15.11 -3.77 19.70
C GLY A 300 -13.66 -4.15 19.43
N MET A 301 -13.21 -3.99 18.19
CA MET A 301 -11.86 -4.26 17.72
C MET A 301 -11.25 -3.03 17.04
N VAL A 302 -9.96 -3.05 16.84
CA VAL A 302 -9.21 -2.04 16.08
C VAL A 302 -8.47 -2.73 14.94
N CYS A 303 -8.69 -2.25 13.72
CA CYS A 303 -7.94 -2.68 12.56
C CYS A 303 -6.64 -1.87 12.46
N LEU A 304 -5.51 -2.57 12.52
CA LEU A 304 -4.17 -1.99 12.36
C LEU A 304 -3.70 -2.22 10.93
N LEU A 305 -3.47 -1.13 10.21
CA LEU A 305 -2.95 -1.12 8.85
C LEU A 305 -1.46 -0.75 8.80
N HIS A 306 -0.80 -0.59 9.94
CA HIS A 306 0.64 -0.36 9.97
C HIS A 306 1.38 -1.59 9.42
N GLU A 307 2.48 -1.36 8.69
CA GLU A 307 3.25 -2.41 8.03
C GLU A 307 3.94 -3.38 9.00
N LYS A 308 4.26 -2.92 10.21
CA LYS A 308 4.92 -3.73 11.24
C LYS A 308 4.39 -3.36 12.63
N PRO A 309 3.14 -3.71 12.98
CA PRO A 309 2.57 -3.33 14.26
C PRO A 309 3.20 -4.09 15.43
N PHE A 310 3.75 -5.28 15.19
CA PHE A 310 4.40 -6.12 16.19
C PHE A 310 5.77 -6.58 15.71
N ALA A 311 6.80 -6.46 16.55
CA ALA A 311 8.12 -7.00 16.27
C ALA A 311 8.13 -8.53 16.42
N GLY A 312 9.00 -9.22 15.65
CA GLY A 312 9.21 -10.67 15.79
C GLY A 312 8.16 -11.57 15.11
N VAL A 313 7.11 -11.00 14.49
CA VAL A 313 6.12 -11.71 13.70
C VAL A 313 6.01 -11.07 12.31
N ASN A 314 5.28 -11.69 11.37
CA ASN A 314 5.06 -11.13 10.05
C ASN A 314 4.51 -9.70 10.12
N GLY A 315 4.92 -8.88 9.16
CA GLY A 315 4.30 -7.58 8.91
C GLY A 315 3.17 -7.68 7.89
N SER A 316 2.46 -6.57 7.66
CA SER A 316 1.36 -6.48 6.69
C SER A 316 1.76 -5.66 5.48
N GLY A 317 1.46 -6.20 4.31
CA GLY A 317 1.60 -5.55 3.01
C GLY A 317 0.30 -5.50 2.23
N LYS A 318 0.43 -5.17 0.95
CA LYS A 318 -0.56 -5.45 -0.09
C LYS A 318 0.17 -5.92 -1.34
N HIS A 319 -0.14 -7.15 -1.73
CA HIS A 319 0.37 -7.64 -3.00
C HIS A 319 -0.40 -6.96 -4.12
N ASN A 320 0.30 -6.18 -4.91
CA ASN A 320 -0.28 -5.36 -5.97
C ASN A 320 -0.25 -6.14 -7.28
N ASN A 321 -1.34 -6.85 -7.59
CA ASN A 321 -1.50 -7.63 -8.83
C ASN A 321 -1.80 -6.69 -9.99
N TRP A 322 -0.81 -6.40 -10.82
CA TRP A 322 -0.86 -5.44 -11.91
C TRP A 322 -0.81 -6.12 -13.27
N SER A 323 -1.68 -5.68 -14.19
CA SER A 323 -1.72 -6.13 -15.57
C SER A 323 -2.19 -5.03 -16.51
N ILE A 324 -2.10 -5.28 -17.83
CA ILE A 324 -2.59 -4.39 -18.89
C ILE A 324 -3.44 -5.17 -19.89
N ALA A 325 -4.52 -4.57 -20.35
CA ALA A 325 -5.44 -5.20 -21.28
C ALA A 325 -6.02 -4.20 -22.29
N THR A 326 -6.36 -4.69 -23.47
CA THR A 326 -7.06 -3.91 -24.49
C THR A 326 -8.55 -3.77 -24.19
N ASP A 327 -9.22 -2.82 -24.86
CA ASP A 327 -10.68 -2.65 -24.84
C ASP A 327 -11.44 -3.85 -25.44
N GLU A 328 -10.74 -4.74 -26.18
CA GLU A 328 -11.27 -6.01 -26.67
C GLU A 328 -11.13 -7.17 -25.66
N GLY A 329 -10.53 -6.92 -24.51
CA GLY A 329 -10.33 -7.90 -23.42
C GLY A 329 -9.08 -8.76 -23.56
N GLU A 330 -8.19 -8.45 -24.50
CA GLU A 330 -6.89 -9.12 -24.63
C GLU A 330 -5.95 -8.66 -23.52
N ASN A 331 -5.44 -9.62 -22.71
CA ASN A 331 -4.43 -9.35 -21.71
C ASN A 331 -3.04 -9.42 -22.36
N LEU A 332 -2.29 -8.32 -22.32
CA LEU A 332 -1.00 -8.18 -23.00
C LEU A 332 0.15 -8.91 -22.29
N PHE A 333 -0.07 -9.35 -21.05
CA PHE A 333 0.85 -10.24 -20.31
C PHE A 333 0.45 -11.73 -20.38
N ALA A 334 -0.54 -12.09 -21.20
CA ALA A 334 -0.90 -13.49 -21.38
C ALA A 334 0.07 -14.18 -22.34
N PRO A 335 0.87 -15.18 -21.89
CA PRO A 335 1.87 -15.84 -22.72
C PRO A 335 1.25 -16.70 -23.84
N GLY A 336 -0.03 -17.06 -23.71
CA GLY A 336 -0.68 -18.01 -24.62
C GLY A 336 -0.24 -19.45 -24.40
N LYS A 337 -0.47 -20.30 -25.41
CA LYS A 337 -0.10 -21.72 -25.34
C LYS A 337 1.40 -21.99 -25.65
N THR A 338 1.97 -21.13 -26.47
CA THR A 338 3.36 -21.19 -26.94
C THR A 338 4.04 -19.85 -26.70
N PRO A 339 4.51 -19.55 -25.45
CA PRO A 339 5.11 -18.26 -25.10
C PRO A 339 6.26 -17.87 -26.04
N GLN A 340 7.10 -18.85 -26.46
CA GLN A 340 8.24 -18.63 -27.34
C GLN A 340 7.87 -18.15 -28.76
N GLU A 341 6.63 -18.35 -29.19
CA GLU A 341 6.13 -17.95 -30.50
C GLU A 341 5.28 -16.67 -30.43
N ASN A 342 4.91 -16.22 -29.22
CA ASN A 342 4.11 -15.01 -29.00
C ASN A 342 5.00 -13.76 -28.94
N ALA A 343 5.36 -13.24 -30.09
CA ALA A 343 6.28 -12.11 -30.21
C ALA A 343 5.73 -10.83 -29.54
N GLN A 344 4.41 -10.60 -29.57
CA GLN A 344 3.77 -9.47 -28.88
C GLN A 344 3.94 -9.60 -27.37
N PHE A 345 3.62 -10.77 -26.79
CA PHE A 345 3.83 -11.02 -25.38
C PHE A 345 5.31 -10.85 -24.98
N LEU A 346 6.23 -11.44 -25.76
CA LEU A 346 7.67 -11.31 -25.50
C LEU A 346 8.14 -9.85 -25.53
N LEU A 347 7.61 -9.01 -26.42
CA LEU A 347 7.94 -7.59 -26.45
C LEU A 347 7.46 -6.88 -25.19
N PHE A 348 6.20 -7.06 -24.78
CA PHE A 348 5.70 -6.46 -23.55
C PHE A 348 6.43 -6.96 -22.30
N LEU A 349 6.77 -8.25 -22.25
CA LEU A 349 7.55 -8.83 -21.18
C LEU A 349 8.95 -8.20 -21.11
N THR A 350 9.65 -8.08 -22.24
CA THR A 350 10.99 -7.47 -22.27
C THR A 350 10.96 -5.99 -21.92
N ALA A 351 9.88 -5.28 -22.28
CA ALA A 351 9.67 -3.91 -21.85
C ALA A 351 9.52 -3.80 -20.32
N VAL A 352 8.87 -4.77 -19.66
CA VAL A 352 8.82 -4.82 -18.20
C VAL A 352 10.20 -5.10 -17.61
N LEU A 353 10.97 -6.05 -18.17
CA LEU A 353 12.36 -6.32 -17.70
C LEU A 353 13.21 -5.06 -17.74
N LYS A 354 13.21 -4.35 -18.87
CA LYS A 354 13.92 -3.08 -19.05
C LYS A 354 13.43 -2.02 -18.06
N ALA A 355 12.12 -1.81 -17.99
CA ALA A 355 11.51 -0.81 -17.13
C ALA A 355 11.89 -0.99 -15.66
N VAL A 356 11.81 -2.23 -15.16
CA VAL A 356 12.16 -2.55 -13.77
C VAL A 356 13.66 -2.45 -13.52
N ASP A 357 14.49 -2.96 -14.42
CA ASP A 357 15.95 -2.93 -14.26
C ASP A 357 16.51 -1.50 -14.26
N GLU A 358 16.06 -0.65 -15.16
CA GLU A 358 16.55 0.72 -15.26
C GLU A 358 15.99 1.65 -14.17
N ASN A 359 14.84 1.29 -13.56
CA ASN A 359 14.12 2.14 -12.60
C ASN A 359 13.87 1.47 -11.24
N GLN A 360 14.81 0.63 -10.77
CA GLN A 360 14.78 0.01 -9.44
C GLN A 360 14.62 1.05 -8.33
N ASP A 361 15.28 2.20 -8.48
CA ASP A 361 15.20 3.33 -7.56
C ASP A 361 13.78 3.88 -7.45
N LEU A 362 13.08 4.13 -8.55
CA LEU A 362 11.70 4.62 -8.55
C LEU A 362 10.74 3.61 -7.94
N LEU A 363 10.92 2.32 -8.24
CA LEU A 363 10.12 1.25 -7.63
C LEU A 363 10.34 1.15 -6.12
N ARG A 364 11.59 1.33 -5.66
CA ARG A 364 11.86 1.37 -4.21
C ARG A 364 11.28 2.63 -3.56
N ILE A 365 11.39 3.79 -4.20
CA ILE A 365 10.87 5.08 -3.72
C ILE A 365 9.34 5.04 -3.56
N CYS A 366 8.61 4.43 -4.49
CA CYS A 366 7.16 4.44 -4.46
C CYS A 366 6.58 3.64 -3.28
N VAL A 367 7.34 2.70 -2.70
CA VAL A 367 6.96 1.88 -1.54
C VAL A 367 7.70 2.26 -0.25
N ALA A 368 8.61 3.23 -0.29
CA ALA A 368 9.38 3.66 0.87
C ALA A 368 8.52 4.45 1.86
N SER A 369 8.56 4.05 3.12
CA SER A 369 7.93 4.74 4.26
C SER A 369 8.59 4.30 5.57
N ALA A 370 8.41 5.06 6.64
CA ALA A 370 8.90 4.67 7.97
C ALA A 370 8.37 3.30 8.39
N GLY A 371 7.07 3.03 8.17
CA GLY A 371 6.46 1.75 8.50
C GLY A 371 7.00 0.59 7.64
N ASN A 372 7.12 0.80 6.33
CA ASN A 372 7.54 -0.24 5.41
C ASN A 372 9.05 -0.56 5.52
N ASP A 373 9.87 0.40 5.94
CA ASP A 373 11.29 0.16 6.23
C ASP A 373 11.48 -0.83 7.39
N HIS A 374 10.53 -0.93 8.33
CA HIS A 374 10.51 -1.95 9.38
C HIS A 374 10.04 -3.33 8.91
N ARG A 375 9.29 -3.39 7.80
CA ARG A 375 8.71 -4.64 7.28
C ARG A 375 9.64 -5.35 6.31
N LEU A 376 10.29 -4.63 5.39
CA LEU A 376 11.04 -5.21 4.28
C LEU A 376 12.26 -6.03 4.75
N GLY A 377 12.48 -7.18 4.10
CA GLY A 377 13.67 -8.02 4.25
C GLY A 377 13.54 -9.20 5.20
N ALA A 378 12.37 -9.45 5.78
CA ALA A 378 12.14 -10.61 6.65
C ALA A 378 10.65 -10.97 6.76
N ASN A 379 10.35 -12.22 7.20
CA ASN A 379 8.99 -12.66 7.53
C ASN A 379 8.00 -12.42 6.37
N GLU A 380 8.24 -13.04 5.24
CA GLU A 380 7.45 -12.97 3.98
C GLU A 380 7.44 -11.60 3.27
N ALA A 381 8.07 -10.57 3.82
CA ALA A 381 8.26 -9.32 3.13
C ALA A 381 9.51 -9.34 2.25
N PRO A 382 9.43 -8.91 0.96
CA PRO A 382 10.58 -8.93 0.07
C PRO A 382 11.69 -8.00 0.56
N PRO A 383 12.96 -8.25 0.14
CA PRO A 383 14.06 -7.34 0.45
C PRO A 383 13.92 -5.98 -0.28
N ALA A 384 14.74 -5.02 0.15
CA ALA A 384 14.81 -3.70 -0.51
C ALA A 384 15.42 -3.75 -1.92
N ILE A 385 16.10 -4.84 -2.28
CA ILE A 385 16.65 -5.08 -3.62
C ILE A 385 15.52 -5.49 -4.55
N VAL A 386 15.33 -4.77 -5.63
CA VAL A 386 14.32 -5.09 -6.64
C VAL A 386 14.87 -6.15 -7.59
N SER A 387 14.13 -7.25 -7.76
CA SER A 387 14.42 -8.32 -8.75
C SER A 387 13.10 -8.87 -9.29
N ILE A 388 13.16 -9.55 -10.43
CA ILE A 388 12.00 -10.15 -11.09
C ILE A 388 12.11 -11.67 -11.03
N TYR A 389 11.04 -12.31 -10.56
CA TYR A 389 10.82 -13.74 -10.66
C TYR A 389 9.91 -14.06 -11.85
N LEU A 390 10.30 -14.99 -12.71
CA LEU A 390 9.56 -15.34 -13.93
C LEU A 390 8.97 -16.76 -13.90
N GLY A 391 9.48 -17.61 -13.04
CA GLY A 391 9.21 -19.04 -13.02
C GLY A 391 10.02 -19.82 -14.07
N ASP A 392 10.22 -21.13 -13.80
CA ASP A 392 11.13 -22.01 -14.55
C ASP A 392 10.88 -22.01 -16.07
N GLU A 393 9.61 -22.08 -16.48
CA GLU A 393 9.24 -22.20 -17.91
C GLU A 393 9.60 -20.93 -18.67
N LEU A 394 9.19 -19.78 -18.17
CA LEU A 394 9.40 -18.50 -18.85
C LEU A 394 10.88 -18.09 -18.81
N GLU A 395 11.58 -18.37 -17.71
CA GLU A 395 13.02 -18.16 -17.62
C GLU A 395 13.77 -19.02 -18.65
N ALA A 396 13.39 -20.29 -18.84
CA ALA A 396 13.97 -21.15 -19.84
C ALA A 396 13.72 -20.67 -21.28
N VAL A 397 12.51 -20.15 -21.57
CA VAL A 397 12.18 -19.52 -22.86
C VAL A 397 13.08 -18.32 -23.12
N LEU A 398 13.21 -17.40 -22.16
CA LEU A 398 14.04 -16.21 -22.34
C LEU A 398 15.53 -16.54 -22.44
N LYS A 399 16.02 -17.54 -21.71
CA LYS A 399 17.39 -18.06 -21.85
C LYS A 399 17.65 -18.60 -23.26
N SER A 400 16.71 -19.37 -23.82
CA SER A 400 16.85 -19.90 -25.17
C SER A 400 16.96 -18.79 -26.22
N ILE A 401 16.17 -17.72 -26.08
CA ILE A 401 16.24 -16.55 -26.97
C ILE A 401 17.57 -15.81 -26.80
N LYS A 402 17.99 -15.58 -25.56
CA LYS A 402 19.25 -14.91 -25.25
C LYS A 402 20.45 -15.67 -25.84
N ASP A 403 20.51 -16.97 -25.60
CA ASP A 403 21.64 -17.82 -25.98
C ASP A 403 21.56 -18.29 -27.43
N GLY A 404 20.43 -18.08 -28.12
CA GLY A 404 20.19 -18.53 -29.48
C GLY A 404 20.07 -20.06 -29.62
N THR A 405 19.62 -20.75 -28.56
CA THR A 405 19.43 -22.19 -28.51
C THR A 405 17.96 -22.56 -28.68
N PRO A 406 17.62 -23.71 -29.29
CA PRO A 406 16.23 -24.15 -29.39
C PRO A 406 15.63 -24.38 -28.01
N TYR A 407 14.39 -23.89 -27.80
CA TYR A 407 13.61 -24.18 -26.61
C TYR A 407 12.96 -25.56 -26.74
N ASP A 408 13.25 -26.48 -25.80
CA ASP A 408 12.60 -27.78 -25.73
C ASP A 408 11.41 -27.71 -24.78
N SER A 409 10.20 -27.68 -25.35
CA SER A 409 8.96 -27.61 -24.57
C SER A 409 8.77 -28.89 -23.76
N LYS A 410 9.06 -28.85 -22.48
CA LYS A 410 8.67 -29.93 -21.57
C LYS A 410 7.13 -30.02 -21.58
N SER A 411 6.60 -31.17 -22.01
CA SER A 411 5.14 -31.39 -22.03
C SER A 411 4.53 -31.08 -20.70
N LYS A 412 3.42 -30.30 -20.70
CA LYS A 412 2.62 -30.02 -19.48
C LYS A 412 2.21 -31.34 -18.85
N SER A 413 2.92 -31.81 -17.83
CA SER A 413 2.63 -33.05 -17.13
C SER A 413 1.43 -32.81 -16.19
N LYS A 414 0.47 -33.74 -16.22
CA LYS A 414 -0.58 -33.79 -15.21
C LYS A 414 0.04 -34.31 -13.91
N MET A 415 -0.26 -33.65 -12.81
CA MET A 415 0.12 -34.11 -11.48
C MET A 415 -0.97 -35.03 -10.96
N SER A 416 -0.60 -36.26 -10.61
CA SER A 416 -1.45 -37.21 -9.89
C SER A 416 -0.96 -37.30 -8.45
N ILE A 417 -1.90 -37.16 -7.51
CA ILE A 417 -1.62 -37.22 -6.07
C ILE A 417 -1.53 -38.69 -5.61
N GLY A 418 -1.73 -39.64 -6.51
CA GLY A 418 -1.60 -41.09 -6.20
C GLY A 418 -2.81 -41.69 -5.48
N VAL A 419 -3.98 -41.01 -5.52
CA VAL A 419 -5.24 -41.48 -4.98
C VAL A 419 -6.26 -41.50 -6.10
N ASP A 420 -6.87 -42.65 -6.39
CA ASP A 420 -7.72 -42.87 -7.57
C ASP A 420 -8.97 -41.98 -7.60
N VAL A 421 -9.52 -41.59 -6.43
CA VAL A 421 -10.69 -40.72 -6.34
C VAL A 421 -10.38 -39.24 -6.56
N LEU A 422 -9.11 -38.85 -6.54
CA LEU A 422 -8.72 -37.46 -6.75
C LEU A 422 -8.44 -37.21 -8.23
N PRO A 423 -9.09 -36.20 -8.85
CA PRO A 423 -8.85 -35.89 -10.25
C PRO A 423 -7.41 -35.44 -10.46
N PRO A 424 -6.76 -35.84 -11.56
CA PRO A 424 -5.45 -35.32 -11.92
C PRO A 424 -5.58 -33.83 -12.26
N ILE A 425 -4.73 -33.01 -11.66
CA ILE A 425 -4.67 -31.56 -11.89
C ILE A 425 -3.54 -31.24 -12.87
N PRO A 426 -3.70 -30.23 -13.76
CA PRO A 426 -2.58 -29.77 -14.56
C PRO A 426 -1.50 -29.23 -13.64
N LYS A 427 -0.23 -29.59 -13.91
CA LYS A 427 0.89 -29.00 -13.21
C LYS A 427 0.96 -27.51 -13.60
N ASP A 428 0.88 -26.62 -12.63
CA ASP A 428 1.12 -25.20 -12.85
C ASP A 428 2.62 -25.01 -13.12
N SER A 429 2.93 -24.25 -14.17
CA SER A 429 4.32 -23.92 -14.55
C SER A 429 4.84 -22.68 -13.80
N THR A 430 3.96 -22.00 -13.06
CA THR A 430 4.29 -20.80 -12.29
C THR A 430 4.21 -21.11 -10.81
N ASP A 431 5.36 -21.39 -10.19
CA ASP A 431 5.46 -21.39 -8.73
C ASP A 431 5.60 -19.96 -8.21
N ARG A 432 5.32 -19.75 -6.92
CA ARG A 432 5.49 -18.43 -6.27
C ARG A 432 6.79 -18.43 -5.47
N ASN A 433 7.71 -17.53 -5.82
CA ASN A 433 8.84 -17.23 -4.96
C ASN A 433 8.43 -16.17 -3.93
N ARG A 434 8.16 -16.59 -2.69
CA ARG A 434 7.69 -15.72 -1.60
C ARG A 434 8.66 -14.58 -1.27
N THR A 435 9.93 -14.71 -1.62
CA THR A 435 10.96 -13.71 -1.35
C THR A 435 11.16 -12.72 -2.49
N SER A 436 10.53 -12.93 -3.65
CA SER A 436 10.64 -12.02 -4.80
C SER A 436 9.81 -10.76 -4.60
N PRO A 437 10.38 -9.57 -4.80
CA PRO A 437 9.64 -8.30 -4.75
C PRO A 437 8.71 -8.08 -5.93
N PHE A 438 9.01 -8.69 -7.09
CA PHE A 438 8.22 -8.52 -8.31
C PHE A 438 8.17 -9.85 -9.08
N ALA A 439 7.01 -10.51 -9.07
CA ALA A 439 6.84 -11.85 -9.58
C ALA A 439 5.82 -11.90 -10.74
N PHE A 440 6.16 -12.64 -11.81
CA PHE A 440 5.21 -12.97 -12.87
C PHE A 440 4.34 -14.16 -12.43
N THR A 441 3.03 -14.00 -12.46
CA THR A 441 2.06 -14.99 -11.98
C THR A 441 1.08 -15.43 -13.09
N GLY A 442 1.62 -15.71 -14.28
CA GLY A 442 0.91 -16.32 -15.41
C GLY A 442 0.33 -15.34 -16.43
N ASN A 443 -0.27 -14.23 -16.02
CA ASN A 443 -0.80 -13.17 -16.90
C ASN A 443 -0.79 -11.78 -16.27
N ARG A 444 0.00 -11.61 -15.21
CA ARG A 444 0.15 -10.38 -14.44
C ARG A 444 1.45 -10.40 -13.65
N PHE A 445 1.84 -9.25 -13.17
CA PHE A 445 2.93 -9.10 -12.21
C PHE A 445 2.39 -8.76 -10.84
N GLU A 446 2.92 -9.42 -9.83
CA GLU A 446 2.63 -9.18 -8.42
C GLU A 446 3.76 -8.36 -7.80
N PHE A 447 3.49 -7.10 -7.47
CA PHE A 447 4.44 -6.23 -6.76
C PHE A 447 4.20 -6.33 -5.26
N ARG A 448 5.08 -7.03 -4.55
CA ARG A 448 4.92 -7.48 -3.16
C ARG A 448 5.46 -6.51 -2.12
N SER A 449 6.21 -5.49 -2.56
CA SER A 449 6.87 -4.53 -1.65
C SER A 449 5.95 -3.44 -1.10
N VAL A 450 4.71 -3.35 -1.55
CA VAL A 450 3.77 -2.31 -1.12
C VAL A 450 3.34 -2.54 0.33
N GLY A 451 3.47 -1.53 1.17
CA GLY A 451 3.05 -1.60 2.57
C GLY A 451 1.53 -1.50 2.76
N SER A 452 1.02 -2.13 3.81
CA SER A 452 -0.41 -2.21 4.13
C SER A 452 -1.08 -0.83 4.28
N ALA A 453 -0.40 0.16 4.84
CA ALA A 453 -0.93 1.52 5.02
C ALA A 453 -0.80 2.42 3.78
N LEU A 454 -0.04 2.00 2.76
CA LEU A 454 0.21 2.83 1.59
C LEU A 454 -0.99 2.87 0.63
N SER A 455 -1.17 4.00 -0.05
CA SER A 455 -2.02 4.06 -1.24
C SER A 455 -1.33 3.34 -2.39
N ILE A 456 -2.09 2.55 -3.12
CA ILE A 456 -1.61 1.84 -4.31
C ILE A 456 -1.45 2.75 -5.54
N SER A 457 -1.94 4.01 -5.48
CA SER A 457 -1.78 4.97 -6.58
C SER A 457 -0.31 5.22 -6.92
N GLY A 458 0.55 5.46 -5.92
CA GLY A 458 1.97 5.72 -6.14
C GLY A 458 2.71 4.58 -6.85
N PRO A 459 2.65 3.33 -6.33
CA PRO A 459 3.24 2.18 -7.00
C PRO A 459 2.75 1.98 -8.44
N ASN A 460 1.46 2.17 -8.70
CA ASN A 460 0.91 2.01 -10.05
C ASN A 460 1.26 3.17 -10.97
N THR A 461 1.28 4.40 -10.48
CA THR A 461 1.84 5.53 -11.23
C THR A 461 3.25 5.21 -11.71
N THR A 462 4.10 4.70 -10.82
CA THR A 462 5.48 4.35 -11.17
C THR A 462 5.54 3.20 -12.18
N LEU A 463 4.84 2.09 -11.94
CA LEU A 463 4.82 0.94 -12.86
C LEU A 463 4.35 1.34 -14.26
N ASN A 464 3.26 2.09 -14.35
CA ASN A 464 2.74 2.57 -15.61
C ASN A 464 3.73 3.50 -16.34
N SER A 465 4.36 4.43 -15.60
CA SER A 465 5.29 5.41 -16.17
C SER A 465 6.56 4.78 -16.72
N ILE A 466 7.19 3.87 -15.95
CA ILE A 466 8.42 3.20 -16.40
C ILE A 466 8.16 2.26 -17.57
N LEU A 467 7.01 1.56 -17.58
CA LEU A 467 6.63 0.73 -18.73
C LEU A 467 6.32 1.59 -19.95
N ALA A 468 5.56 2.68 -19.80
CA ALA A 468 5.27 3.61 -20.89
C ALA A 468 6.55 4.18 -21.51
N TYR A 469 7.54 4.52 -20.68
CA TYR A 469 8.83 5.02 -21.14
C TYR A 469 9.58 3.97 -21.96
N ALA A 470 9.64 2.72 -21.50
CA ALA A 470 10.26 1.62 -22.23
C ALA A 470 9.53 1.34 -23.57
N LEU A 471 8.20 1.30 -23.56
CA LEU A 471 7.40 1.12 -24.78
C LEU A 471 7.57 2.27 -25.78
N LYS A 472 7.74 3.51 -25.28
CA LYS A 472 8.04 4.66 -26.15
C LYS A 472 9.35 4.46 -26.89
N GLU A 473 10.42 4.06 -26.20
CA GLU A 473 11.71 3.79 -26.83
C GLU A 473 11.62 2.67 -27.88
N TYR A 474 10.88 1.60 -27.56
CA TYR A 474 10.65 0.50 -28.50
C TYR A 474 9.82 0.94 -29.72
N ALA A 475 8.78 1.74 -29.51
CA ALA A 475 7.97 2.27 -30.61
C ALA A 475 8.80 3.20 -31.51
N ASP A 476 9.60 4.11 -30.91
CA ASP A 476 10.46 5.05 -31.64
C ASP A 476 11.50 4.34 -32.54
N GLU A 477 11.94 3.13 -32.16
CA GLU A 477 12.84 2.28 -32.95
C GLU A 477 12.08 1.47 -34.00
N LEU A 478 11.05 0.74 -33.60
CA LEU A 478 10.32 -0.21 -34.47
C LEU A 478 9.50 0.49 -35.55
N GLU A 479 8.97 1.70 -35.33
CA GLU A 479 8.25 2.50 -36.34
C GLU A 479 9.16 2.93 -37.51
N LYS A 480 10.48 2.94 -37.31
CA LYS A 480 11.49 3.27 -38.33
C LYS A 480 12.06 2.06 -39.03
N ALA A 481 11.70 0.85 -38.58
CA ALA A 481 12.26 -0.39 -39.11
C ALA A 481 11.82 -0.63 -40.56
N VAL A 482 12.76 -0.99 -41.43
CA VAL A 482 12.47 -1.42 -42.81
C VAL A 482 11.91 -2.84 -42.84
N ASP A 483 12.39 -3.68 -41.94
CA ASP A 483 11.95 -5.07 -41.75
C ASP A 483 11.55 -5.23 -40.27
N PHE A 484 10.26 -5.10 -40.01
CA PHE A 484 9.70 -5.11 -38.65
C PHE A 484 9.98 -6.43 -37.91
N GLU A 485 9.79 -7.58 -38.57
CA GLU A 485 9.96 -8.88 -37.91
C GLU A 485 11.40 -9.10 -37.45
N LYS A 486 12.34 -8.76 -38.33
CA LYS A 486 13.76 -8.88 -38.02
C LYS A 486 14.20 -7.95 -36.91
N GLU A 487 13.75 -6.68 -36.96
CA GLU A 487 14.11 -5.69 -35.95
C GLU A 487 13.48 -6.05 -34.60
N LEU A 488 12.24 -6.52 -34.58
CA LEU A 488 11.57 -7.02 -33.38
C LEU A 488 12.35 -8.15 -32.71
N GLN A 489 12.81 -9.14 -33.49
CA GLN A 489 13.61 -10.24 -32.96
C GLN A 489 14.95 -9.75 -32.39
N ASN A 490 15.62 -8.83 -33.07
CA ASN A 490 16.86 -8.21 -32.62
C ASN A 490 16.65 -7.44 -31.32
N LEU A 491 15.61 -6.63 -31.26
CA LEU A 491 15.22 -5.85 -30.07
C LEU A 491 14.96 -6.77 -28.88
N ILE A 492 14.08 -7.76 -29.01
CA ILE A 492 13.76 -8.69 -27.93
C ILE A 492 15.04 -9.37 -27.41
N LYS A 493 15.89 -9.91 -28.31
CA LYS A 493 17.13 -10.56 -27.89
C LYS A 493 18.11 -9.62 -27.20
N ARG A 494 18.26 -8.40 -27.74
CA ARG A 494 19.12 -7.36 -27.16
C ARG A 494 18.68 -6.99 -25.77
N GLU A 495 17.40 -6.70 -25.60
CA GLU A 495 16.85 -6.24 -24.32
C GLU A 495 16.86 -7.33 -23.26
N ILE A 496 16.52 -8.58 -23.59
CA ILE A 496 16.68 -9.72 -22.68
C ILE A 496 18.13 -9.82 -22.21
N THR A 497 19.10 -9.67 -23.12
CA THR A 497 20.52 -9.81 -22.80
C THR A 497 20.99 -8.67 -21.88
N ALA A 498 20.58 -7.43 -22.19
CA ALA A 498 20.98 -6.25 -21.43
C ALA A 498 20.41 -6.23 -20.01
N HIS A 499 19.15 -6.66 -19.84
CA HIS A 499 18.41 -6.58 -18.58
C HIS A 499 18.31 -7.93 -17.84
N TRP A 500 19.08 -8.94 -18.25
CA TRP A 500 19.09 -10.26 -17.60
C TRP A 500 19.45 -10.20 -16.12
N ARG A 501 20.25 -9.21 -15.72
CA ARG A 501 20.74 -9.06 -14.34
C ARG A 501 19.62 -8.88 -13.29
N ILE A 502 18.42 -8.42 -13.71
CA ILE A 502 17.28 -8.21 -12.82
C ILE A 502 16.51 -9.50 -12.51
N VAL A 503 16.70 -10.55 -13.35
CA VAL A 503 16.00 -11.84 -13.18
C VAL A 503 16.68 -12.64 -12.08
N PHE A 504 15.91 -13.07 -11.09
CA PHE A 504 16.40 -13.85 -9.95
C PHE A 504 15.33 -14.81 -9.41
N ASP A 505 15.66 -16.08 -9.34
CA ASP A 505 14.80 -17.18 -8.89
C ASP A 505 15.31 -17.83 -7.58
N GLY A 506 16.17 -17.17 -6.83
CA GLY A 506 16.72 -17.68 -5.58
C GLY A 506 15.99 -17.16 -4.33
N ASN A 507 16.54 -17.52 -3.15
CA ASN A 507 16.08 -17.01 -1.87
C ASN A 507 16.57 -15.56 -1.66
N GLY A 508 15.65 -14.59 -1.74
CA GLY A 508 15.95 -13.16 -1.55
C GLY A 508 16.34 -12.77 -0.12
N TYR A 509 16.15 -13.66 0.87
CA TYR A 509 16.57 -13.42 2.26
C TYR A 509 18.00 -13.86 2.55
N ASP A 510 18.63 -14.59 1.64
CA ASP A 510 20.00 -15.07 1.81
C ASP A 510 20.99 -13.88 1.73
N GLU A 511 21.94 -13.81 2.68
CA GLU A 511 23.02 -12.81 2.63
C GLU A 511 23.88 -12.94 1.35
N ALA A 512 23.96 -14.14 0.79
CA ALA A 512 24.61 -14.38 -0.50
C ALA A 512 23.92 -13.60 -1.64
N TRP A 513 22.60 -13.39 -1.56
CA TRP A 513 21.87 -12.57 -2.54
C TRP A 513 22.30 -11.10 -2.51
N ILE A 514 22.53 -10.53 -1.32
CA ILE A 514 22.99 -9.14 -1.21
C ILE A 514 24.31 -8.97 -1.95
N THR A 515 25.25 -9.91 -1.72
CA THR A 515 26.57 -9.91 -2.39
C THR A 515 26.44 -10.10 -3.90
N GLU A 516 25.56 -10.99 -4.34
CA GLU A 516 25.32 -11.26 -5.77
C GLU A 516 24.64 -10.06 -6.45
N ALA A 517 23.67 -9.43 -5.80
CA ALA A 517 22.98 -8.25 -6.29
C ALA A 517 23.95 -7.07 -6.50
N GLU A 518 24.86 -6.85 -5.56
CA GLU A 518 25.92 -5.83 -5.71
C GLU A 518 26.81 -6.12 -6.92
N LYS A 519 27.23 -7.38 -7.14
CA LYS A 519 28.01 -7.76 -8.33
C LYS A 519 27.25 -7.53 -9.63
N ARG A 520 25.94 -7.74 -9.62
CA ARG A 520 25.05 -7.45 -10.76
C ARG A 520 24.81 -5.94 -10.95
N GLY A 521 25.22 -5.08 -10.01
CA GLY A 521 24.97 -3.65 -10.01
C GLY A 521 23.52 -3.27 -9.70
N LEU A 522 22.81 -4.13 -8.93
CA LEU A 522 21.47 -3.85 -8.43
C LEU A 522 21.52 -2.96 -7.19
N LEU A 523 20.49 -2.14 -7.01
CA LEU A 523 20.42 -1.18 -5.91
C LEU A 523 19.87 -1.84 -4.63
N ASN A 524 20.47 -1.50 -3.48
CA ASN A 524 19.99 -1.91 -2.15
C ASN A 524 19.69 -0.66 -1.30
N LEU A 525 18.55 -0.04 -1.53
CA LEU A 525 18.11 1.20 -0.87
C LEU A 525 17.28 0.84 0.36
N LYS A 526 17.93 0.59 1.50
CA LYS A 526 17.31 -0.01 2.69
C LYS A 526 16.26 0.88 3.34
N THR A 527 16.48 2.19 3.38
CA THR A 527 15.61 3.15 4.07
C THR A 527 15.00 4.16 3.11
N LEU A 528 13.94 4.84 3.55
CA LEU A 528 13.34 5.92 2.77
C LEU A 528 14.36 7.03 2.43
N PRO A 529 15.20 7.54 3.37
CA PRO A 529 16.21 8.53 3.00
C PRO A 529 17.18 8.05 1.93
N ASP A 530 17.65 6.79 2.01
CA ASP A 530 18.55 6.22 0.98
C ASP A 530 17.88 6.20 -0.40
N ALA A 531 16.58 5.87 -0.44
CA ALA A 531 15.80 5.87 -1.68
C ALA A 531 15.57 7.30 -2.21
N MET A 532 15.25 8.25 -1.34
CA MET A 532 14.96 9.63 -1.73
C MET A 532 16.17 10.39 -2.28
N GLU A 533 17.40 9.98 -1.98
CA GLU A 533 18.61 10.49 -2.64
C GLU A 533 18.58 10.29 -4.17
N GLN A 534 17.79 9.33 -4.66
CA GLN A 534 17.68 9.03 -6.08
C GLN A 534 16.55 9.83 -6.77
N TYR A 535 15.54 10.33 -6.00
CA TYR A 535 14.27 10.79 -6.57
C TYR A 535 14.42 11.97 -7.55
N LEU A 536 15.21 12.96 -7.19
CA LEU A 536 15.45 14.16 -8.01
C LEU A 536 16.68 14.04 -8.94
N LYS A 537 17.20 12.83 -9.17
CA LYS A 537 18.26 12.64 -10.16
C LYS A 537 17.75 12.97 -11.57
N PRO A 538 18.60 13.55 -12.43
CA PRO A 538 18.19 13.98 -13.78
C PRO A 538 17.49 12.90 -14.61
N LYS A 539 17.88 11.62 -14.44
CA LYS A 539 17.22 10.47 -15.09
C LYS A 539 15.74 10.40 -14.73
N ASN A 540 15.43 10.49 -13.44
CA ASN A 540 14.08 10.32 -12.92
C ASN A 540 13.20 11.55 -13.19
N VAL A 541 13.78 12.75 -13.06
CA VAL A 541 13.10 14.00 -13.43
C VAL A 541 12.73 13.97 -14.91
N ARG A 542 13.68 13.62 -15.78
CA ARG A 542 13.45 13.51 -17.21
C ARG A 542 12.34 12.51 -17.54
N LEU A 543 12.37 11.29 -16.97
CA LEU A 543 11.36 10.29 -17.21
C LEU A 543 9.95 10.82 -16.90
N TYR A 544 9.75 11.36 -15.71
CA TYR A 544 8.42 11.82 -15.31
C TYR A 544 7.95 13.07 -16.06
N THR A 545 8.85 13.98 -16.39
CA THR A 545 8.49 15.21 -17.12
C THR A 545 8.27 14.96 -18.62
N GLU A 546 9.09 14.14 -19.28
CA GLU A 546 8.89 13.74 -20.67
C GLU A 546 7.61 12.95 -20.88
N MET A 547 7.24 12.12 -19.90
CA MET A 547 6.00 11.36 -19.95
C MET A 547 4.78 12.14 -19.44
N GLY A 548 4.94 13.40 -19.03
CA GLY A 548 3.85 14.25 -18.58
C GLY A 548 3.19 13.81 -17.25
N ILE A 549 3.88 13.00 -16.44
CA ILE A 549 3.35 12.46 -15.19
C ILE A 549 3.43 13.47 -14.06
N TYR A 550 4.61 14.06 -13.88
CA TYR A 550 4.90 15.12 -12.93
C TYR A 550 5.60 16.28 -13.59
N THR A 551 5.33 17.48 -13.13
CA THR A 551 6.21 18.66 -13.35
C THR A 551 7.35 18.64 -12.35
N GLU A 552 8.43 19.38 -12.61
CA GLU A 552 9.54 19.51 -11.66
C GLU A 552 9.07 20.04 -10.29
N PRO A 553 8.22 21.10 -10.20
CA PRO A 553 7.68 21.56 -8.92
C PRO A 553 6.83 20.53 -8.18
N GLU A 554 6.07 19.68 -8.90
CA GLU A 554 5.33 18.56 -8.28
C GLU A 554 6.30 17.54 -7.68
N MET A 555 7.40 17.21 -8.37
CA MET A 555 8.42 16.28 -7.85
C MET A 555 9.12 16.85 -6.62
N GLU A 556 9.50 18.12 -6.62
CA GLU A 556 10.08 18.78 -5.46
C GLU A 556 9.15 18.76 -4.25
N SER A 557 7.86 19.05 -4.47
CA SER A 557 6.84 18.97 -3.43
C SER A 557 6.69 17.56 -2.85
N HIS A 558 6.67 16.54 -3.70
CA HIS A 558 6.61 15.13 -3.27
C HIS A 558 7.86 14.70 -2.50
N TYR A 559 9.03 15.18 -2.90
CA TYR A 559 10.29 14.95 -2.20
C TYR A 559 10.25 15.48 -0.77
N GLU A 560 9.88 16.74 -0.60
CA GLU A 560 9.79 17.37 0.71
C GLU A 560 8.74 16.71 1.60
N ILE A 561 7.53 16.46 1.08
CA ILE A 561 6.44 15.84 1.84
C ILE A 561 6.82 14.43 2.33
N LYS A 562 7.46 13.61 1.49
CA LYS A 562 7.86 12.26 1.90
C LYS A 562 8.88 12.31 3.04
N LEU A 563 9.87 13.18 2.96
CA LEU A 563 10.89 13.34 4.00
C LEU A 563 10.32 13.95 5.29
N GLU A 564 9.49 14.98 5.19
CA GLU A 564 8.81 15.58 6.35
C GLU A 564 7.91 14.56 7.07
N LYS A 565 7.14 13.79 6.30
CA LYS A 565 6.28 12.73 6.85
C LYS A 565 7.11 11.67 7.58
N TYR A 566 8.23 11.24 6.99
CA TYR A 566 9.16 10.30 7.62
C TYR A 566 9.68 10.83 8.96
N CYS A 567 10.21 12.05 8.95
CA CYS A 567 10.71 12.71 10.16
C CYS A 567 9.62 12.93 11.20
N GLY A 568 8.41 13.33 10.77
CA GLY A 568 7.26 13.55 11.65
C GLY A 568 6.80 12.27 12.36
N ILE A 569 6.71 11.15 11.63
CA ILE A 569 6.35 9.85 12.21
C ILE A 569 7.38 9.43 13.26
N LEU A 570 8.67 9.44 12.91
CA LEU A 570 9.73 9.05 13.82
C LEU A 570 9.87 9.99 15.03
N ASN A 571 9.60 11.29 14.86
CA ASN A 571 9.51 12.23 15.97
C ASN A 571 8.40 11.81 16.96
N ILE A 572 7.20 11.48 16.46
CA ILE A 572 6.08 11.03 17.30
C ILE A 572 6.45 9.71 18.02
N GLU A 573 7.10 8.79 17.34
CA GLU A 573 7.54 7.52 17.93
C GLU A 573 8.54 7.74 19.08
N VAL A 574 9.57 8.58 18.88
CA VAL A 574 10.56 8.88 19.92
C VAL A 574 9.91 9.55 21.13
N GLU A 575 9.10 10.59 20.91
CA GLU A 575 8.42 11.29 22.02
C GLU A 575 7.49 10.34 22.81
N THR A 576 6.75 9.47 22.09
CA THR A 576 5.89 8.46 22.71
C THR A 576 6.71 7.43 23.49
N MET A 577 7.83 6.98 22.92
CA MET A 577 8.73 6.01 23.57
C MET A 577 9.32 6.55 24.88
N LEU A 578 9.84 7.78 24.83
CA LEU A 578 10.37 8.44 26.04
C LEU A 578 9.28 8.64 27.10
N GLU A 579 8.09 9.06 26.69
CA GLU A 579 6.97 9.20 27.64
C GLU A 579 6.60 7.87 28.30
N MET A 580 6.53 6.77 27.54
CA MET A 580 6.23 5.44 28.07
C MET A 580 7.33 4.94 29.02
N ILE A 581 8.61 5.18 28.71
CA ILE A 581 9.72 4.82 29.59
C ILE A 581 9.55 5.51 30.95
N TYR A 582 9.40 6.82 30.96
CA TYR A 582 9.41 7.60 32.21
C TYR A 582 8.09 7.55 32.99
N LYS A 583 6.95 7.41 32.33
CA LYS A 583 5.64 7.45 32.99
C LYS A 583 5.01 6.08 33.23
N ASP A 584 5.40 5.08 32.47
CA ASP A 584 4.76 3.76 32.52
C ASP A 584 5.77 2.67 32.98
N ILE A 585 6.89 2.45 32.27
CA ILE A 585 7.78 1.31 32.49
C ILE A 585 8.60 1.45 33.78
N LEU A 586 9.34 2.54 33.96
CA LEU A 586 10.15 2.77 35.16
C LEU A 586 9.30 2.80 36.45
N PRO A 587 8.15 3.52 36.49
CA PRO A 587 7.29 3.48 37.67
C PRO A 587 6.72 2.10 38.00
N ALA A 588 6.39 1.31 36.99
CA ALA A 588 5.93 -0.08 37.16
C ALA A 588 7.04 -0.96 37.78
N ALA A 589 8.26 -0.88 37.24
CA ALA A 589 9.43 -1.58 37.77
C ALA A 589 9.72 -1.18 39.22
N PHE A 590 9.75 0.11 39.55
CA PHE A 590 9.95 0.59 40.92
C PHE A 590 8.87 0.11 41.87
N SER A 591 7.60 0.08 41.42
CA SER A 591 6.49 -0.41 42.25
C SER A 591 6.62 -1.90 42.53
N TYR A 592 7.06 -2.70 41.56
CA TYR A 592 7.31 -4.13 41.74
C TYR A 592 8.54 -4.38 42.63
N MET A 593 9.63 -3.66 42.41
CA MET A 593 10.84 -3.73 43.26
C MET A 593 10.50 -3.42 44.73
N ARG A 594 9.67 -2.42 45.00
CA ARG A 594 9.19 -2.12 46.35
C ARG A 594 8.45 -3.32 46.95
N ALA A 595 7.48 -3.90 46.23
CA ALA A 595 6.70 -5.04 46.72
C ALA A 595 7.57 -6.27 47.03
N VAL A 596 8.53 -6.59 46.16
CA VAL A 596 9.48 -7.68 46.36
C VAL A 596 10.42 -7.38 47.55
N GLY A 597 10.91 -6.14 47.65
CA GLY A 597 11.77 -5.71 48.76
C GLY A 597 11.07 -5.77 50.11
N GLU A 598 9.82 -5.28 50.20
CA GLU A 598 8.98 -5.38 51.40
C GLU A 598 8.74 -6.85 51.79
N THR A 599 8.49 -7.73 50.81
CA THR A 599 8.33 -9.17 51.03
C THR A 599 9.60 -9.78 51.59
N ALA A 600 10.77 -9.53 51.03
CA ALA A 600 12.06 -10.05 51.49
C ALA A 600 12.38 -9.56 52.91
N ALA A 601 12.12 -8.28 53.18
CA ALA A 601 12.33 -7.71 54.55
C ALA A 601 11.42 -8.36 55.58
N ASN A 602 10.13 -8.53 55.30
CA ASN A 602 9.17 -9.17 56.19
C ASN A 602 9.50 -10.65 56.46
N VAL A 603 9.89 -11.41 55.42
CA VAL A 603 10.30 -12.80 55.54
C VAL A 603 11.54 -12.91 56.45
N LYS A 604 12.57 -12.07 56.30
CA LYS A 604 13.76 -12.05 57.14
C LYS A 604 13.45 -11.64 58.57
N ASN A 605 12.49 -10.76 58.80
CA ASN A 605 12.06 -10.37 60.14
C ASN A 605 11.38 -11.53 60.89
N LEU A 606 10.61 -12.37 60.21
CA LEU A 606 9.92 -13.52 60.77
C LEU A 606 10.81 -14.76 60.86
N LEU A 607 11.69 -14.93 59.87
CA LEU A 607 12.61 -16.06 59.74
C LEU A 607 14.02 -15.52 59.48
N PRO A 608 14.83 -15.20 60.52
CA PRO A 608 16.15 -14.55 60.38
C PRO A 608 17.14 -15.31 59.46
N ASP A 609 17.03 -16.63 59.41
CA ASP A 609 17.90 -17.48 58.58
C ASP A 609 17.42 -17.62 57.10
N ALA A 610 16.30 -17.01 56.75
CA ALA A 610 15.77 -17.05 55.37
C ALA A 610 16.73 -16.33 54.43
N LYS A 611 17.10 -17.00 53.31
CA LYS A 611 18.06 -16.46 52.35
C LYS A 611 17.43 -15.45 51.39
N CYS A 612 16.13 -15.54 51.12
CA CYS A 612 15.39 -14.69 50.19
C CYS A 612 16.15 -14.51 48.85
N ARG A 613 16.69 -15.63 48.33
CA ARG A 613 17.60 -15.58 47.18
C ARG A 613 16.88 -15.12 45.90
N ALA A 614 15.67 -15.64 45.65
CA ALA A 614 14.89 -15.30 44.47
C ALA A 614 14.52 -13.80 44.44
N GLU A 615 14.08 -13.27 45.61
CA GLU A 615 13.72 -11.86 45.74
C GLU A 615 14.95 -10.96 45.53
N CYS A 616 16.09 -11.32 46.14
CA CYS A 616 17.32 -10.55 45.97
C CYS A 616 17.85 -10.57 44.53
N ASP A 617 17.73 -11.71 43.83
CA ASP A 617 18.18 -11.85 42.45
C ASP A 617 17.29 -11.03 41.50
N ILE A 618 15.96 -11.04 41.69
CA ILE A 618 15.01 -10.19 40.93
C ILE A 618 15.33 -8.71 41.19
N LEU A 619 15.49 -8.30 42.45
CA LEU A 619 15.80 -6.90 42.77
C LEU A 619 17.08 -6.42 42.12
N LYS A 620 18.17 -7.20 42.19
CA LYS A 620 19.45 -6.84 41.56
C LYS A 620 19.33 -6.70 40.04
N LYS A 621 18.58 -7.62 39.41
CA LYS A 621 18.42 -7.59 37.97
C LYS A 621 17.60 -6.38 37.53
N LEU A 622 16.49 -6.09 38.21
CA LEU A 622 15.64 -4.93 37.93
C LEU A 622 16.37 -3.61 38.18
N ASP A 623 17.13 -3.49 39.29
CA ASP A 623 17.93 -2.32 39.60
C ASP A 623 18.90 -1.97 38.45
N GLY A 624 19.70 -2.97 38.04
CA GLY A 624 20.60 -2.78 36.89
C GLY A 624 19.89 -2.42 35.58
N LEU A 625 18.76 -3.09 35.25
CA LEU A 625 18.01 -2.81 34.01
C LEU A 625 17.30 -1.45 34.04
N THR A 626 16.79 -1.00 35.18
CA THR A 626 16.17 0.33 35.33
C THR A 626 17.18 1.45 35.16
N ASP A 627 18.39 1.31 35.74
CA ASP A 627 19.49 2.27 35.51
C ASP A 627 19.93 2.30 34.04
N GLU A 628 20.06 1.13 33.41
CA GLU A 628 20.41 1.04 32.00
C GLU A 628 19.32 1.64 31.10
N LEU A 629 18.05 1.37 31.38
CA LEU A 629 16.93 1.94 30.61
C LEU A 629 16.90 3.47 30.74
N ALA A 630 17.09 4.01 31.93
CA ALA A 630 17.16 5.46 32.15
C ALA A 630 18.29 6.08 31.33
N LYS A 631 19.48 5.46 31.33
CA LYS A 631 20.62 5.90 30.52
C LYS A 631 20.31 5.85 29.01
N LYS A 632 19.71 4.75 28.51
CA LYS A 632 19.33 4.62 27.09
C LYS A 632 18.27 5.65 26.67
N ALA A 633 17.33 5.96 27.56
CA ALA A 633 16.37 7.02 27.33
C ALA A 633 17.02 8.40 27.22
N GLU A 634 18.02 8.70 28.02
CA GLU A 634 18.78 9.94 27.98
C GLU A 634 19.64 10.05 26.71
N GLU A 635 20.29 8.95 26.31
CA GLU A 635 21.02 8.83 25.05
C GLU A 635 20.10 9.04 23.84
N LEU A 636 18.91 8.42 23.82
CA LEU A 636 17.90 8.60 22.79
C LEU A 636 17.42 10.06 22.72
N SER A 637 17.06 10.65 23.86
CA SER A 637 16.60 12.05 23.94
C SER A 637 17.65 13.04 23.42
N SER A 638 18.91 12.88 23.86
CA SER A 638 20.00 13.74 23.41
C SER A 638 20.30 13.61 21.92
N THR A 639 20.27 12.39 21.40
CA THR A 639 20.43 12.10 19.96
C THR A 639 19.30 12.72 19.17
N HIS A 640 18.06 12.54 19.58
CA HIS A 640 16.88 13.13 18.95
C HIS A 640 16.96 14.65 18.86
N ILE A 641 17.27 15.32 20.01
CA ILE A 641 17.42 16.77 20.05
C ILE A 641 18.54 17.25 19.11
N ARG A 642 19.65 16.53 19.04
CA ARG A 642 20.78 16.85 18.16
C ARG A 642 20.42 16.74 16.69
N ILE A 643 19.68 15.68 16.30
CA ILE A 643 19.25 15.47 14.91
C ILE A 643 18.26 16.55 14.46
N LYS A 644 17.29 16.92 15.31
CA LYS A 644 16.32 18.00 14.99
C LYS A 644 16.96 19.37 14.73
N LYS A 645 18.17 19.59 15.17
CA LYS A 645 18.91 20.86 14.96
C LYS A 645 19.71 20.91 13.66
N ARG A 646 19.74 19.81 12.89
CA ARG A 646 20.43 19.80 11.59
C ARG A 646 19.69 20.70 10.59
N SER A 647 20.43 21.22 9.62
CA SER A 647 19.90 22.02 8.52
C SER A 647 19.56 21.12 7.33
N GLY A 648 18.34 21.21 6.84
CA GLY A 648 17.89 20.44 5.69
C GLY A 648 17.19 19.13 6.04
N ILE A 649 16.04 18.92 5.40
CA ILE A 649 15.14 17.81 5.71
C ILE A 649 15.77 16.44 5.43
N MET A 650 16.62 16.32 4.39
CA MET A 650 17.32 15.08 4.07
C MET A 650 18.35 14.70 5.16
N GLU A 651 19.14 15.67 5.67
CA GLU A 651 20.10 15.41 6.74
C GLU A 651 19.40 14.98 8.03
N ILE A 652 18.24 15.57 8.33
CA ILE A 652 17.40 15.18 9.46
C ILE A 652 16.89 13.74 9.27
N ALA A 653 16.35 13.41 8.10
CA ALA A 653 15.83 12.07 7.79
C ALA A 653 16.92 11.00 7.87
N GLN A 654 18.10 11.26 7.33
CA GLN A 654 19.27 10.36 7.46
C GLN A 654 19.69 10.19 8.92
N GLY A 655 19.67 11.26 9.71
CA GLY A 655 19.95 11.20 11.14
C GLY A 655 18.93 10.32 11.88
N TYR A 656 17.66 10.42 11.55
CA TYR A 656 16.65 9.50 12.11
C TYR A 656 16.93 8.05 11.74
N ALA A 657 17.20 7.77 10.46
CA ALA A 657 17.44 6.41 10.00
C ALA A 657 18.70 5.78 10.61
N ARG A 658 19.81 6.54 10.69
CA ARG A 658 21.14 6.01 11.03
C ARG A 658 21.51 6.13 12.50
N GLU A 659 20.85 7.01 13.27
CA GLU A 659 21.20 7.29 14.66
C GLU A 659 20.02 7.14 15.62
N VAL A 660 18.84 7.66 15.28
CA VAL A 660 17.69 7.65 16.19
C VAL A 660 17.04 6.26 16.23
N ILE A 661 16.76 5.62 15.08
CA ILE A 661 16.19 4.26 15.06
C ILE A 661 17.06 3.24 15.80
N PRO A 662 18.40 3.20 15.62
CA PRO A 662 19.25 2.34 16.45
C PRO A 662 19.14 2.63 17.96
N ALA A 663 19.14 3.90 18.36
CA ALA A 663 18.99 4.27 19.78
C ALA A 663 17.62 3.86 20.34
N MET A 664 16.54 3.97 19.55
CA MET A 664 15.23 3.43 19.92
C MET A 664 15.28 1.92 20.13
N ALA A 665 15.96 1.19 19.24
CA ALA A 665 16.09 -0.26 19.34
C ALA A 665 16.86 -0.68 20.59
N GLU A 666 17.93 0.03 20.97
CA GLU A 666 18.68 -0.21 22.19
C GLU A 666 17.83 0.03 23.46
N ALA A 667 17.09 1.15 23.52
CA ALA A 667 16.19 1.41 24.65
C ALA A 667 15.06 0.37 24.74
N ARG A 668 14.50 -0.06 23.61
CA ARG A 668 13.51 -1.13 23.53
C ARG A 668 14.05 -2.45 24.07
N ALA A 669 15.25 -2.85 23.67
CA ALA A 669 15.84 -4.12 24.11
C ALA A 669 15.90 -4.23 25.63
N VAL A 670 16.32 -3.17 26.33
CA VAL A 670 16.37 -3.13 27.78
C VAL A 670 14.96 -3.18 28.39
N ALA A 671 14.03 -2.43 27.86
CA ALA A 671 12.63 -2.42 28.35
C ALA A 671 11.95 -3.78 28.17
N ASP A 672 12.17 -4.44 27.01
CA ASP A 672 11.64 -5.77 26.72
C ASP A 672 12.27 -6.88 27.61
N GLU A 673 13.44 -6.64 28.22
CA GLU A 673 14.01 -7.51 29.28
C GLU A 673 13.40 -7.26 30.68
N ILE A 674 12.89 -6.06 30.93
CA ILE A 674 12.21 -5.73 32.20
C ILE A 674 10.82 -6.40 32.23
N GLU A 675 10.07 -6.37 31.14
CA GLU A 675 8.67 -6.81 31.07
C GLU A 675 8.45 -8.25 31.66
N PRO A 676 9.23 -9.30 31.28
CA PRO A 676 9.05 -10.65 31.79
C PRO A 676 9.41 -10.83 33.28
N LEU A 677 10.12 -9.89 33.86
CA LEU A 677 10.48 -9.93 35.30
C LEU A 677 9.37 -9.38 36.17
N LEU A 678 8.47 -8.57 35.60
CA LEU A 678 7.39 -7.96 36.38
C LEU A 678 6.28 -8.98 36.67
N GLY A 679 5.73 -8.94 37.87
CA GLY A 679 4.51 -9.68 38.20
C GLY A 679 3.33 -9.17 37.33
N GLU A 680 2.37 -10.04 37.04
CA GLU A 680 1.23 -9.75 36.13
C GLU A 680 0.51 -8.43 36.48
N ASN A 681 0.27 -8.20 37.77
CA ASN A 681 -0.41 -6.99 38.27
C ASN A 681 0.44 -5.71 38.20
N TYR A 682 1.69 -5.82 37.79
CA TYR A 682 2.64 -4.71 37.68
C TYR A 682 3.01 -4.39 36.23
N LYS A 683 2.48 -5.11 35.23
CA LYS A 683 2.69 -4.80 33.82
C LYS A 683 2.14 -3.41 33.52
N PRO A 684 2.93 -2.52 32.89
CA PRO A 684 2.49 -1.14 32.61
C PRO A 684 1.43 -1.03 31.53
N PHE A 685 1.34 -2.02 30.65
CA PHE A 685 0.42 -2.09 29.51
C PHE A 685 0.23 -3.55 29.06
N PRO A 686 -0.80 -3.85 28.24
CA PRO A 686 -1.03 -5.18 27.68
C PRO A 686 0.18 -5.74 26.93
N SER A 687 0.52 -7.00 27.20
CA SER A 687 1.62 -7.72 26.57
C SER A 687 1.29 -8.13 25.12
N TYR A 688 2.28 -8.66 24.39
CA TYR A 688 2.06 -9.28 23.07
C TYR A 688 1.12 -10.48 23.14
N GLU A 689 1.20 -11.26 24.23
CA GLU A 689 0.26 -12.37 24.47
C GLU A 689 -1.19 -11.86 24.52
N ASP A 690 -1.43 -10.76 25.26
CA ASP A 690 -2.75 -10.15 25.34
C ASP A 690 -3.26 -9.66 23.99
N LEU A 691 -2.41 -8.96 23.24
CA LEU A 691 -2.79 -8.32 21.98
C LEU A 691 -3.00 -9.32 20.84
N LEU A 692 -2.20 -10.38 20.78
CA LEU A 692 -2.17 -11.31 19.64
C LEU A 692 -3.09 -12.53 19.84
N PHE A 693 -3.43 -12.90 21.09
CA PHE A 693 -4.13 -14.17 21.35
C PHE A 693 -5.48 -14.01 22.05
N LYS A 694 -5.91 -12.83 22.49
CA LYS A 694 -7.20 -12.63 23.19
C LYS A 694 -8.42 -12.46 22.27
N ILE A 695 -8.25 -12.32 20.97
CA ILE A 695 -9.37 -12.28 20.01
C ILE A 695 -9.77 -13.68 19.57
#